data_9f4ae8d8785e208774d6818d805102f3
#
_entry.id   9f4ae8d8785e208774d6818d805102f3
#
_cell.length_a   1.000
_cell.length_b   1.000
_cell.length_c   1.000
_cell.angle_alpha   90.00
_cell.angle_beta   90.00
_cell.angle_gamma   90.00
#
_symmetry.space_group_name_H-M   'P 1'
#
loop_
_entity.id
_entity.type
_entity.pdbx_description
1 polymer ?
#
loop_
_entity_poly.entity_id
_entity_poly.type
_entity_poly.pdbx_seq_one_letter_code
_entity_poly.pdbx_strand_id
1 'polypeptide(L)'
;DEAEILFRATKLILGTENSLITHSKGPAEILIVTAFGTLTGRLDEFTVRLPFALASVGGVVGAGLLGQRLFGSLAGLVAAMLLAVNGVLVTYARTAQYQSLMVLFSVWAAWYFFAYYRRGKSYLLFLGAFLLSAAFLTHFEAVLLVLLPAFLVWRRLAVSETSWRKEWITIVVAGGMLAVIVAGFYLPAFLNPQLEETGSYLAQRVGSALPYNNFPFLYVSSLTYNAFYYFVLWAALLSLAFLIALRRVWPWSRGLFVLALLVACVLFIVLDQSIPTSLPLYILVLSVTGAAVLVLSGRLPDTLGGVVIWGAPAWVVYLFLVVRPGNHYYVFFPAAALLAGWGVEQVSNWLSVHTLGAGRTLVKGALGSILLVGFAASAYYQYLLVVRNDLEYILTYPENRHPFFVTDARFPFNTRIGFGFPYRLGWQMVGHLYRIGELTGDWGGNDDGNSPTWYTLGAARTDCYPRNVLLGEITHKEGGVLLPFDLQESGYRLRYRIWDNNHLRMQVYTLDPLEVFGPSQDLVEPPWYPTQFTVEHLRSLVAEEATPLSPTVQFSLSAETKAQLADVYDPRLAQVNDRLALVGYQIDETWSQPGGAVPVTLYWQALEPVHLPFKIFVHLVGEGATMQGDDFPACGTLQMPRWKVGDVVADRHLVHLPADAPSGDYRLEVGIYEAQTGLRMDTLDVAGNPAGNSHYLTDITLR
;
A
#
# COMPACT_ATOMS: atom_id res chain seq x y z
N ASP A 1 -2.74 1.10 -0.08
CA ASP A 1 -1.44 1.27 0.60
C ASP A 1 -1.25 2.70 1.18
N GLU A 2 -1.44 3.80 0.40
CA GLU A 2 -1.27 5.18 0.92
C GLU A 2 -2.26 5.50 2.05
N ALA A 3 -3.52 5.16 1.85
CA ALA A 3 -4.56 5.39 2.85
C ALA A 3 -4.33 4.55 4.13
N GLU A 4 -3.73 3.37 4.00
CA GLU A 4 -3.31 2.57 5.15
C GLU A 4 -2.27 3.30 6.00
N ILE A 5 -1.26 3.90 5.36
CA ILE A 5 -0.22 4.65 6.07
C ILE A 5 -0.82 5.86 6.78
N LEU A 6 -1.74 6.57 6.12
CA LEU A 6 -2.44 7.69 6.71
C LEU A 6 -3.29 7.27 7.91
N PHE A 7 -4.05 6.18 7.78
CA PHE A 7 -4.87 5.63 8.85
C PHE A 7 -4.02 5.24 10.08
N ARG A 8 -2.87 4.58 9.85
CA ARG A 8 -1.91 4.23 10.91
C ARG A 8 -1.28 5.46 11.56
N ALA A 9 -0.93 6.48 10.76
CA ALA A 9 -0.41 7.75 11.27
C ALA A 9 -1.46 8.50 12.10
N THR A 10 -2.73 8.49 11.68
CA THR A 10 -3.85 9.08 12.42
C THR A 10 -4.02 8.41 13.78
N LYS A 11 -4.05 7.08 13.84
CA LYS A 11 -4.12 6.33 15.10
C LYS A 11 -2.96 6.66 16.04
N LEU A 12 -1.75 6.82 15.49
CA LEU A 12 -0.58 7.19 16.27
C LEU A 12 -0.68 8.64 16.81
N ILE A 13 -1.18 9.59 16.01
CA ILE A 13 -1.40 10.99 16.42
C ILE A 13 -2.47 11.07 17.53
N LEU A 14 -3.52 10.26 17.42
CA LEU A 14 -4.61 10.21 18.40
C LEU A 14 -4.23 9.41 19.65
N GLY A 15 -3.18 8.59 19.61
CA GLY A 15 -2.78 7.73 20.71
C GLY A 15 -3.69 6.54 20.95
N THR A 16 -4.52 6.16 19.98
CA THR A 16 -5.50 5.07 20.09
C THR A 16 -4.89 3.69 19.89
N GLU A 17 -3.80 3.60 19.10
CA GLU A 17 -3.13 2.33 18.80
C GLU A 17 -1.66 2.56 18.48
N ASN A 18 -0.78 1.65 18.92
CA ASN A 18 0.63 1.64 18.48
C ASN A 18 0.78 0.95 17.12
N SER A 19 0.41 1.67 16.07
CA SER A 19 0.40 1.18 14.70
C SER A 19 1.79 0.87 14.12
N LEU A 20 2.88 1.23 14.81
CA LEU A 20 4.25 1.00 14.32
C LEU A 20 4.64 -0.48 14.38
N ILE A 21 4.22 -1.19 15.44
CA ILE A 21 4.62 -2.58 15.69
C ILE A 21 3.76 -3.57 14.87
N THR A 22 2.55 -3.18 14.51
CA THR A 22 1.62 -4.00 13.72
C THR A 22 1.82 -3.84 12.21
N HIS A 23 2.74 -2.98 11.78
CA HIS A 23 3.03 -2.76 10.36
C HIS A 23 4.07 -3.76 9.85
N SER A 24 3.75 -4.45 8.75
CA SER A 24 4.62 -5.48 8.14
C SER A 24 5.89 -4.94 7.46
N LYS A 25 5.99 -3.61 7.33
CA LYS A 25 7.13 -2.89 6.75
C LYS A 25 7.88 -2.15 7.86
N GLY A 26 8.85 -1.29 7.50
CA GLY A 26 9.52 -0.44 8.48
C GLY A 26 8.65 0.73 8.96
N PRO A 27 8.96 1.35 10.11
CA PRO A 27 8.14 2.39 10.73
C PRO A 27 8.28 3.77 10.06
N ALA A 28 9.27 3.96 9.19
CA ALA A 28 9.67 5.30 8.71
C ALA A 28 8.56 6.02 7.96
N GLU A 29 7.77 5.32 7.12
CA GLU A 29 6.70 5.95 6.36
C GLU A 29 5.59 6.48 7.28
N ILE A 30 5.21 5.73 8.32
CA ILE A 30 4.21 6.15 9.30
C ILE A 30 4.75 7.32 10.14
N LEU A 31 5.99 7.22 10.62
CA LEU A 31 6.62 8.27 11.45
C LEU A 31 6.76 9.60 10.70
N ILE A 32 7.09 9.57 9.41
CA ILE A 32 7.21 10.78 8.59
C ILE A 32 5.84 11.44 8.41
N VAL A 33 4.81 10.68 8.08
CA VAL A 33 3.44 11.20 7.95
C VAL A 33 2.96 11.76 9.29
N THR A 34 3.19 11.03 10.39
CA THR A 34 2.86 11.48 11.75
C THR A 34 3.57 12.78 12.10
N ALA A 35 4.87 12.88 11.84
CA ALA A 35 5.66 14.08 12.13
C ALA A 35 5.18 15.29 11.32
N PHE A 36 4.98 15.13 10.01
CA PHE A 36 4.49 16.22 9.15
C PHE A 36 3.05 16.61 9.51
N GLY A 37 2.17 15.65 9.77
CA GLY A 37 0.80 15.91 10.21
C GLY A 37 0.76 16.67 11.53
N THR A 38 1.58 16.26 12.51
CA THR A 38 1.67 16.93 13.81
C THR A 38 2.25 18.34 13.69
N LEU A 39 3.32 18.52 12.89
CA LEU A 39 3.97 19.82 12.71
C LEU A 39 3.11 20.83 11.96
N THR A 40 2.36 20.38 10.98
CA THR A 40 1.50 21.24 10.15
C THR A 40 0.08 21.39 10.71
N GLY A 41 -0.34 20.51 11.62
CA GLY A 41 -1.71 20.38 12.08
C GLY A 41 -2.68 19.86 10.99
N ARG A 42 -2.16 19.34 9.87
CA ARG A 42 -2.94 18.95 8.68
C ARG A 42 -2.55 17.58 8.20
N LEU A 43 -3.54 16.84 7.70
CA LEU A 43 -3.39 15.52 7.08
C LEU A 43 -4.03 15.46 5.69
N ASP A 44 -3.94 16.55 4.93
CA ASP A 44 -4.37 16.59 3.53
C ASP A 44 -3.36 15.89 2.61
N GLU A 45 -3.80 15.58 1.39
CA GLU A 45 -2.98 14.88 0.40
C GLU A 45 -1.64 15.56 0.11
N PHE A 46 -1.62 16.90 0.06
CA PHE A 46 -0.39 17.65 -0.18
C PHE A 46 0.60 17.47 0.97
N THR A 47 0.14 17.69 2.21
CA THR A 47 0.98 17.60 3.40
C THR A 47 1.55 16.20 3.59
N VAL A 48 0.73 15.18 3.35
CA VAL A 48 1.12 13.77 3.50
C VAL A 48 2.10 13.33 2.41
N ARG A 49 1.92 13.78 1.16
CA ARG A 49 2.76 13.39 0.01
C ARG A 49 4.05 14.19 -0.11
N LEU A 50 4.09 15.42 0.37
CA LEU A 50 5.23 16.33 0.21
C LEU A 50 6.57 15.73 0.66
N PRO A 51 6.71 15.10 1.84
CA PRO A 51 7.99 14.53 2.28
C PRO A 51 8.51 13.44 1.34
N PHE A 52 7.63 12.64 0.75
CA PHE A 52 8.00 11.58 -0.19
C PHE A 52 8.41 12.15 -1.56
N ALA A 53 7.75 13.20 -2.02
CA ALA A 53 8.16 13.93 -3.22
C ALA A 53 9.56 14.53 -3.05
N LEU A 54 9.82 15.19 -1.91
CA LEU A 54 11.15 15.75 -1.59
C LEU A 54 12.21 14.65 -1.45
N ALA A 55 11.86 13.51 -0.85
CA ALA A 55 12.75 12.35 -0.76
C ALA A 55 13.13 11.81 -2.15
N SER A 56 12.17 11.72 -3.07
CA SER A 56 12.42 11.29 -4.45
C SER A 56 13.37 12.26 -5.17
N VAL A 57 13.13 13.57 -5.08
CA VAL A 57 14.03 14.59 -5.64
C VAL A 57 15.43 14.47 -5.02
N GLY A 58 15.52 14.32 -3.70
CA GLY A 58 16.79 14.11 -2.99
C GLY A 58 17.53 12.85 -3.42
N GLY A 59 16.80 11.77 -3.74
CA GLY A 59 17.35 10.53 -4.30
C GLY A 59 17.92 10.72 -5.71
N VAL A 60 17.17 11.40 -6.59
CA VAL A 60 17.61 11.72 -7.97
C VAL A 60 18.86 12.61 -7.96
N VAL A 61 18.85 13.69 -7.18
CA VAL A 61 20.00 14.59 -7.02
C VAL A 61 21.19 13.84 -6.47
N GLY A 62 21.00 13.02 -5.43
CA GLY A 62 22.05 12.19 -4.84
C GLY A 62 22.68 11.23 -5.85
N ALA A 63 21.86 10.57 -6.69
CA ALA A 63 22.35 9.67 -7.75
C ALA A 63 23.17 10.43 -8.80
N GLY A 64 22.69 11.62 -9.21
CA GLY A 64 23.42 12.49 -10.15
C GLY A 64 24.79 12.90 -9.60
N LEU A 65 24.83 13.39 -8.35
CA LEU A 65 26.07 13.77 -7.67
C LEU A 65 27.01 12.57 -7.49
N LEU A 66 26.46 11.39 -7.12
CA LEU A 66 27.25 10.16 -7.00
C LEU A 66 27.86 9.76 -8.34
N GLY A 67 27.07 9.75 -9.42
CA GLY A 67 27.52 9.45 -10.77
C GLY A 67 28.60 10.41 -11.24
N GLN A 68 28.43 11.71 -11.00
CA GLN A 68 29.43 12.74 -11.31
C GLN A 68 30.75 12.44 -10.57
N ARG A 69 30.67 12.10 -9.29
CA ARG A 69 31.85 11.85 -8.48
C ARG A 69 32.57 10.55 -8.82
N LEU A 70 31.84 9.52 -9.21
CA LEU A 70 32.42 8.21 -9.53
C LEU A 70 32.95 8.12 -10.96
N PHE A 71 32.25 8.73 -11.93
CA PHE A 71 32.41 8.41 -13.33
C PHE A 71 32.58 9.64 -14.26
N GLY A 72 32.17 10.83 -13.82
CA GLY A 72 32.22 12.06 -14.59
C GLY A 72 30.87 12.77 -14.70
N SER A 73 30.92 14.04 -15.15
CA SER A 73 29.75 14.93 -15.14
C SER A 73 28.59 14.43 -16.03
N LEU A 74 28.92 13.90 -17.20
CA LEU A 74 27.92 13.37 -18.13
C LEU A 74 27.27 12.10 -17.55
N ALA A 75 28.05 11.25 -16.90
CA ALA A 75 27.54 10.05 -16.22
C ALA A 75 26.52 10.41 -15.14
N GLY A 76 26.85 11.42 -14.32
CA GLY A 76 25.93 11.91 -13.29
C GLY A 76 24.65 12.50 -13.86
N LEU A 77 24.77 13.32 -14.89
CA LEU A 77 23.61 13.91 -15.55
C LEU A 77 22.67 12.85 -16.15
N VAL A 78 23.23 11.88 -16.88
CA VAL A 78 22.44 10.79 -17.48
C VAL A 78 21.76 9.94 -16.42
N ALA A 79 22.47 9.60 -15.33
CA ALA A 79 21.89 8.85 -14.21
C ALA A 79 20.72 9.61 -13.57
N ALA A 80 20.89 10.90 -13.28
CA ALA A 80 19.82 11.73 -12.72
C ALA A 80 18.61 11.83 -13.66
N MET A 81 18.84 12.06 -14.95
CA MET A 81 17.77 12.18 -15.95
C MET A 81 17.00 10.86 -16.12
N LEU A 82 17.70 9.72 -16.17
CA LEU A 82 17.05 8.40 -16.22
C LEU A 82 16.12 8.17 -15.04
N LEU A 83 16.53 8.55 -13.83
CA LEU A 83 15.70 8.40 -12.63
C LEU A 83 14.56 9.44 -12.60
N ALA A 84 14.82 10.69 -13.00
CA ALA A 84 13.84 11.77 -12.96
C ALA A 84 12.63 11.52 -13.87
N VAL A 85 12.84 10.89 -15.03
CA VAL A 85 11.77 10.58 -15.98
C VAL A 85 11.28 9.14 -15.90
N ASN A 86 11.71 8.37 -14.89
CA ASN A 86 11.25 7.02 -14.65
C ASN A 86 9.83 7.04 -14.07
N GLY A 87 8.85 6.57 -14.83
CA GLY A 87 7.44 6.61 -14.42
C GLY A 87 7.13 5.86 -13.13
N VAL A 88 7.84 4.76 -12.84
CA VAL A 88 7.70 4.04 -11.56
C VAL A 88 8.14 4.93 -10.40
N LEU A 89 9.28 5.61 -10.50
CA LEU A 89 9.77 6.51 -9.45
C LEU A 89 8.91 7.77 -9.35
N VAL A 90 8.44 8.33 -10.47
CA VAL A 90 7.52 9.49 -10.49
C VAL A 90 6.22 9.13 -9.78
N THR A 91 5.69 7.93 -9.99
CA THR A 91 4.49 7.42 -9.32
C THR A 91 4.70 7.34 -7.81
N TYR A 92 5.82 6.76 -7.35
CA TYR A 92 6.13 6.70 -5.94
C TYR A 92 6.42 8.07 -5.31
N ALA A 93 6.94 9.02 -6.07
CA ALA A 93 7.13 10.39 -5.59
C ALA A 93 5.82 11.11 -5.24
N ARG A 94 4.71 10.66 -5.82
CA ARG A 94 3.38 11.26 -5.65
C ARG A 94 2.51 10.58 -4.60
N THR A 95 3.00 9.53 -4.00
CA THR A 95 2.28 8.74 -3.01
C THR A 95 3.05 8.70 -1.69
N ALA A 96 2.33 8.67 -0.58
CA ALA A 96 2.95 8.49 0.74
C ALA A 96 3.30 7.01 0.93
N GLN A 97 4.46 6.61 0.37
CA GLN A 97 4.94 5.25 0.44
C GLN A 97 6.47 5.19 0.57
N TYR A 98 6.94 4.09 1.15
CA TYR A 98 8.34 3.88 1.54
C TYR A 98 9.37 3.94 0.40
N GLN A 99 8.99 3.71 -0.87
CA GLN A 99 9.93 3.57 -1.97
C GLN A 99 10.78 4.82 -2.21
N SER A 100 10.17 6.01 -2.12
CA SER A 100 10.89 7.29 -2.26
C SER A 100 11.96 7.47 -1.18
N LEU A 101 11.63 7.12 0.06
CA LEU A 101 12.56 7.14 1.19
C LEU A 101 13.67 6.10 1.02
N MET A 102 13.32 4.90 0.56
CA MET A 102 14.26 3.82 0.31
C MET A 102 15.30 4.22 -0.74
N VAL A 103 14.88 4.86 -1.84
CA VAL A 103 15.80 5.39 -2.87
C VAL A 103 16.70 6.48 -2.28
N LEU A 104 16.13 7.44 -1.54
CA LEU A 104 16.88 8.50 -0.89
C LEU A 104 17.99 7.93 0.00
N PHE A 105 17.63 7.12 0.99
CA PHE A 105 18.56 6.60 1.96
C PHE A 105 19.60 5.64 1.35
N SER A 106 19.19 4.82 0.38
CA SER A 106 20.10 3.91 -0.33
C SER A 106 21.16 4.65 -1.13
N VAL A 107 20.77 5.69 -1.87
CA VAL A 107 21.69 6.50 -2.69
C VAL A 107 22.68 7.26 -1.82
N TRP A 108 22.20 7.91 -0.76
CA TRP A 108 23.07 8.66 0.14
C TRP A 108 23.94 7.75 1.03
N ALA A 109 23.46 6.58 1.43
CA ALA A 109 24.30 5.57 2.08
C ALA A 109 25.43 5.12 1.15
N ALA A 110 25.13 4.82 -0.12
CA ALA A 110 26.13 4.48 -1.12
C ALA A 110 27.14 5.63 -1.32
N TRP A 111 26.68 6.89 -1.38
CA TRP A 111 27.55 8.05 -1.44
C TRP A 111 28.61 8.04 -0.32
N TYR A 112 28.18 7.83 0.93
CA TYR A 112 29.10 7.84 2.09
C TYR A 112 29.98 6.61 2.12
N PHE A 113 29.53 5.44 1.70
CA PHE A 113 30.37 4.24 1.61
C PHE A 113 31.46 4.38 0.54
N PHE A 114 31.14 4.91 -0.64
CA PHE A 114 32.15 5.24 -1.65
C PHE A 114 33.11 6.35 -1.17
N ALA A 115 32.61 7.33 -0.42
CA ALA A 115 33.44 8.37 0.16
C ALA A 115 34.39 7.81 1.23
N TYR A 116 33.93 6.87 2.07
CA TYR A 116 34.76 6.13 3.01
C TYR A 116 35.85 5.31 2.30
N TYR A 117 35.46 4.55 1.29
CA TYR A 117 36.41 3.79 0.49
C TYR A 117 37.55 4.65 -0.04
N ARG A 118 37.25 5.84 -0.55
CA ARG A 118 38.27 6.76 -1.10
C ARG A 118 39.09 7.51 -0.05
N ARG A 119 38.49 7.95 1.06
CA ARG A 119 39.09 8.89 2.01
C ARG A 119 39.52 8.26 3.33
N GLY A 120 38.97 7.13 3.72
CA GLY A 120 39.27 6.44 4.98
C GLY A 120 38.87 7.17 6.26
N LYS A 121 37.96 8.13 6.17
CA LYS A 121 37.51 8.89 7.34
C LYS A 121 36.39 8.12 8.03
N SER A 122 36.57 7.74 9.31
CA SER A 122 35.65 6.92 10.10
C SER A 122 34.22 7.48 10.11
N TYR A 123 34.07 8.81 10.23
CA TYR A 123 32.74 9.43 10.24
C TYR A 123 31.92 9.17 8.95
N LEU A 124 32.60 8.95 7.81
CA LEU A 124 31.91 8.62 6.56
C LEU A 124 31.29 7.21 6.61
N LEU A 125 31.97 6.25 7.27
CA LEU A 125 31.42 4.92 7.49
C LEU A 125 30.22 4.97 8.45
N PHE A 126 30.29 5.76 9.52
CA PHE A 126 29.18 5.96 10.44
C PHE A 126 27.97 6.61 9.77
N LEU A 127 28.17 7.65 8.95
CA LEU A 127 27.06 8.27 8.20
C LEU A 127 26.42 7.30 7.19
N GLY A 128 27.27 6.51 6.50
CA GLY A 128 26.76 5.46 5.60
C GLY A 128 25.96 4.38 6.33
N ALA A 129 26.46 3.92 7.48
CA ALA A 129 25.77 2.94 8.31
C ALA A 129 24.46 3.50 8.91
N PHE A 130 24.44 4.74 9.35
CA PHE A 130 23.25 5.43 9.85
C PHE A 130 22.17 5.52 8.76
N LEU A 131 22.53 5.95 7.54
CA LEU A 131 21.59 6.04 6.42
C LEU A 131 21.13 4.66 5.95
N LEU A 132 21.99 3.65 6.02
CA LEU A 132 21.58 2.27 5.77
C LEU A 132 20.60 1.77 6.84
N SER A 133 20.79 2.14 8.11
CA SER A 133 19.81 1.86 9.17
C SER A 133 18.47 2.54 8.89
N ALA A 134 18.49 3.81 8.44
CA ALA A 134 17.27 4.51 8.03
C ALA A 134 16.57 3.82 6.84
N ALA A 135 17.34 3.30 5.87
CA ALA A 135 16.78 2.48 4.79
C ALA A 135 16.13 1.19 5.32
N PHE A 136 16.76 0.50 6.28
CA PHE A 136 16.15 -0.66 6.94
C PHE A 136 14.87 -0.31 7.69
N LEU A 137 14.87 0.80 8.44
CA LEU A 137 13.65 1.28 9.11
C LEU A 137 12.56 1.75 8.14
N THR A 138 12.92 1.96 6.88
CA THR A 138 11.95 2.21 5.81
C THR A 138 11.37 0.90 5.27
N HIS A 139 12.24 -0.05 4.92
CA HIS A 139 11.81 -1.36 4.41
C HIS A 139 12.96 -2.39 4.51
N PHE A 140 12.62 -3.64 4.80
CA PHE A 140 13.60 -4.73 4.93
C PHE A 140 14.40 -5.01 3.63
N GLU A 141 13.95 -4.54 2.46
CA GLU A 141 14.69 -4.61 1.19
C GLU A 141 16.07 -3.96 1.24
N ALA A 142 16.33 -3.09 2.22
CA ALA A 142 17.64 -2.51 2.47
C ALA A 142 18.74 -3.58 2.67
N VAL A 143 18.38 -4.82 3.01
CA VAL A 143 19.29 -5.97 3.07
C VAL A 143 20.03 -6.19 1.75
N LEU A 144 19.40 -5.90 0.61
CA LEU A 144 20.00 -6.05 -0.73
C LEU A 144 21.17 -5.06 -0.97
N LEU A 145 21.24 -3.98 -0.17
CA LEU A 145 22.32 -3.00 -0.24
C LEU A 145 23.55 -3.42 0.59
N VAL A 146 23.43 -4.34 1.54
CA VAL A 146 24.48 -4.68 2.53
C VAL A 146 25.79 -5.18 1.86
N LEU A 147 25.68 -5.81 0.69
CA LEU A 147 26.86 -6.28 -0.04
C LEU A 147 27.75 -5.12 -0.54
N LEU A 148 27.22 -3.94 -0.79
CA LEU A 148 28.01 -2.76 -1.20
C LEU A 148 29.00 -2.31 -0.13
N PRO A 149 28.59 -1.96 1.11
CA PRO A 149 29.55 -1.61 2.15
C PRO A 149 30.52 -2.74 2.48
N ALA A 150 30.06 -3.99 2.51
CA ALA A 150 30.94 -5.13 2.72
C ALA A 150 32.05 -5.22 1.67
N PHE A 151 31.71 -5.08 0.39
CA PHE A 151 32.68 -5.04 -0.71
C PHE A 151 33.66 -3.86 -0.60
N LEU A 152 33.17 -2.64 -0.38
CA LEU A 152 33.99 -1.45 -0.32
C LEU A 152 34.95 -1.45 0.90
N VAL A 153 34.46 -1.95 2.03
CA VAL A 153 35.29 -2.16 3.23
C VAL A 153 36.38 -3.20 2.95
N TRP A 154 36.01 -4.36 2.37
CA TRP A 154 36.98 -5.39 1.99
C TRP A 154 38.06 -4.85 1.05
N ARG A 155 37.67 -4.15 -0.03
CA ARG A 155 38.62 -3.55 -0.98
C ARG A 155 39.51 -2.51 -0.31
N ARG A 156 38.96 -1.73 0.61
CA ARG A 156 39.75 -0.76 1.36
C ARG A 156 40.80 -1.43 2.28
N LEU A 157 40.40 -2.46 3.02
CA LEU A 157 41.32 -3.22 3.88
C LEU A 157 42.45 -3.85 3.07
N ALA A 158 42.19 -4.30 1.84
CA ALA A 158 43.17 -4.91 0.96
C ALA A 158 44.24 -3.88 0.44
N VAL A 159 43.93 -2.59 0.42
CA VAL A 159 44.80 -1.54 -0.14
C VAL A 159 45.33 -0.60 0.91
N SER A 160 44.77 -0.58 2.12
CA SER A 160 45.09 0.37 3.17
C SER A 160 46.40 0.00 3.87
N GLU A 161 47.32 0.94 3.96
CA GLU A 161 48.55 0.87 4.80
C GLU A 161 48.25 1.28 6.26
N THR A 162 47.00 1.63 6.59
CA THR A 162 46.60 2.06 7.94
C THR A 162 46.60 0.86 8.90
N SER A 163 46.80 1.13 10.19
CA SER A 163 46.72 0.09 11.24
C SER A 163 45.35 -0.65 11.10
N TRP A 164 45.43 -1.90 10.74
CA TRP A 164 44.25 -2.77 10.56
C TRP A 164 43.36 -2.78 11.82
N ARG A 165 43.93 -2.63 13.00
CA ARG A 165 43.20 -2.56 14.27
C ARG A 165 42.25 -1.36 14.33
N LYS A 166 42.68 -0.19 13.86
CA LYS A 166 41.85 1.04 13.81
C LYS A 166 40.70 0.89 12.83
N GLU A 167 40.96 0.34 11.68
CA GLU A 167 39.92 0.08 10.67
C GLU A 167 38.88 -0.92 11.20
N TRP A 168 39.34 -2.02 11.84
CA TRP A 168 38.44 -3.01 12.43
C TRP A 168 37.58 -2.42 13.56
N ILE A 169 38.10 -1.63 14.43
CA ILE A 169 37.33 -0.94 15.49
C ILE A 169 36.25 -0.07 14.84
N THR A 170 36.60 0.70 13.81
CA THR A 170 35.65 1.56 13.10
C THR A 170 34.52 0.74 12.45
N ILE A 171 34.85 -0.40 11.82
CA ILE A 171 33.89 -1.29 11.18
C ILE A 171 32.96 -1.93 12.21
N VAL A 172 33.52 -2.45 13.32
CA VAL A 172 32.70 -3.10 14.36
C VAL A 172 31.77 -2.10 15.03
N VAL A 173 32.24 -0.88 15.32
CA VAL A 173 31.40 0.16 15.94
C VAL A 173 30.32 0.65 14.98
N ALA A 174 30.64 0.86 13.69
CA ALA A 174 29.63 1.26 12.68
C ALA A 174 28.60 0.14 12.42
N GLY A 175 29.05 -1.11 12.34
CA GLY A 175 28.20 -2.29 12.21
C GLY A 175 27.34 -2.52 13.46
N GLY A 176 27.90 -2.34 14.64
CA GLY A 176 27.18 -2.39 15.92
C GLY A 176 26.09 -1.32 16.02
N MET A 177 26.38 -0.09 15.60
CA MET A 177 25.38 1.00 15.53
C MET A 177 24.23 0.62 14.59
N LEU A 178 24.53 0.14 13.38
CA LEU A 178 23.53 -0.33 12.44
C LEU A 178 22.68 -1.47 13.06
N ALA A 179 23.34 -2.46 13.65
CA ALA A 179 22.64 -3.60 14.26
C ALA A 179 21.73 -3.17 15.41
N VAL A 180 22.17 -2.26 16.28
CA VAL A 180 21.38 -1.76 17.41
C VAL A 180 20.15 -0.97 16.91
N ILE A 181 20.30 -0.09 15.92
CA ILE A 181 19.19 0.69 15.38
C ILE A 181 18.17 -0.22 14.70
N VAL A 182 18.62 -1.17 13.89
CA VAL A 182 17.73 -2.09 13.16
C VAL A 182 17.05 -3.07 14.13
N ALA A 183 17.81 -3.69 15.04
CA ALA A 183 17.27 -4.62 16.02
C ALA A 183 16.32 -3.93 17.02
N GLY A 184 16.56 -2.66 17.35
CA GLY A 184 15.69 -1.87 18.25
C GLY A 184 14.24 -1.79 17.76
N PHE A 185 14.01 -1.87 16.47
CA PHE A 185 12.67 -1.94 15.89
C PHE A 185 12.26 -3.39 15.54
N TYR A 186 13.08 -4.08 14.74
CA TYR A 186 12.67 -5.36 14.19
C TYR A 186 12.61 -6.48 15.23
N LEU A 187 13.43 -6.45 16.28
CA LEU A 187 13.37 -7.49 17.31
C LEU A 187 12.05 -7.46 18.08
N PRO A 188 11.56 -6.32 18.63
CA PRO A 188 10.21 -6.25 19.20
C PRO A 188 9.12 -6.60 18.20
N ALA A 189 9.24 -6.17 16.95
CA ALA A 189 8.26 -6.49 15.91
C ALA A 189 8.18 -8.00 15.66
N PHE A 190 9.32 -8.70 15.53
CA PHE A 190 9.35 -10.17 15.34
C PHE A 190 8.89 -10.97 16.56
N LEU A 191 8.96 -10.40 17.75
CA LEU A 191 8.47 -11.03 18.97
C LEU A 191 6.95 -10.80 19.18
N ASN A 192 6.30 -10.00 18.35
CA ASN A 192 4.86 -9.76 18.43
C ASN A 192 4.10 -10.95 17.80
N PRO A 193 3.18 -11.60 18.56
CA PRO A 193 2.38 -12.71 18.04
C PRO A 193 1.54 -12.39 16.79
N GLN A 194 1.18 -11.12 16.59
CA GLN A 194 0.43 -10.67 15.40
C GLN A 194 1.26 -10.71 14.10
N LEU A 195 2.55 -11.04 14.18
CA LEU A 195 3.45 -11.08 13.01
C LEU A 195 3.42 -12.43 12.25
N GLU A 196 2.66 -13.42 12.68
CA GLU A 196 2.50 -14.70 11.95
C GLU A 196 2.05 -14.47 10.50
N GLU A 197 1.20 -13.46 10.26
CA GLU A 197 0.78 -13.08 8.91
C GLU A 197 1.93 -12.57 8.04
N THR A 198 2.91 -11.87 8.62
CA THR A 198 4.08 -11.37 7.86
C THR A 198 5.03 -12.50 7.48
N GLY A 199 5.22 -13.47 8.36
CA GLY A 199 6.02 -14.66 8.07
C GLY A 199 5.43 -15.50 6.93
N SER A 200 4.11 -15.72 6.95
CA SER A 200 3.38 -16.42 5.89
C SER A 200 3.41 -15.64 4.57
N TYR A 201 3.29 -14.32 4.59
CA TYR A 201 3.41 -13.45 3.42
C TYR A 201 4.78 -13.52 2.74
N LEU A 202 5.88 -13.48 3.52
CA LEU A 202 7.24 -13.62 2.98
C LEU A 202 7.47 -15.01 2.39
N ALA A 203 7.00 -16.07 3.06
CA ALA A 203 7.09 -17.43 2.57
C ALA A 203 6.34 -17.65 1.25
N GLN A 204 5.13 -17.06 1.13
CA GLN A 204 4.35 -17.08 -0.11
C GLN A 204 5.03 -16.34 -1.26
N ARG A 205 5.77 -15.27 -0.97
CA ARG A 205 6.50 -14.52 -2.00
C ARG A 205 7.71 -15.23 -2.56
N VAL A 206 8.42 -16.01 -1.76
CA VAL A 206 9.57 -16.80 -2.24
C VAL A 206 9.10 -18.01 -3.04
N GLY A 207 7.97 -18.62 -2.67
CA GLY A 207 7.41 -19.76 -3.38
C GLY A 207 8.32 -21.01 -3.38
N SER A 208 7.93 -22.05 -4.13
CA SER A 208 8.62 -23.36 -4.14
C SER A 208 9.30 -23.73 -5.47
N ALA A 209 9.02 -23.02 -6.56
CA ALA A 209 9.46 -23.37 -7.93
C ALA A 209 10.59 -22.47 -8.45
N LEU A 210 11.69 -22.37 -7.73
CA LEU A 210 12.86 -21.58 -8.12
C LEU A 210 13.65 -22.24 -9.28
N PRO A 211 14.25 -21.44 -10.20
CA PRO A 211 14.11 -19.99 -10.36
C PRO A 211 12.90 -19.59 -11.22
N TYR A 212 12.35 -18.42 -10.94
CA TYR A 212 11.27 -17.83 -11.74
C TYR A 212 11.79 -17.07 -12.96
N ASN A 213 10.90 -16.81 -13.93
CA ASN A 213 11.14 -15.87 -15.02
C ASN A 213 10.24 -14.63 -14.85
N ASN A 214 10.76 -13.56 -14.26
CA ASN A 214 10.03 -12.33 -14.06
C ASN A 214 10.37 -11.23 -15.09
N PHE A 215 11.08 -11.54 -16.18
CA PHE A 215 11.34 -10.58 -17.25
C PHE A 215 10.07 -10.07 -17.93
N PRO A 216 9.08 -10.94 -18.29
CA PRO A 216 7.82 -10.47 -18.83
C PRO A 216 7.10 -9.54 -17.87
N PHE A 217 7.12 -9.85 -16.57
CA PHE A 217 6.53 -9.02 -15.55
C PHE A 217 7.25 -7.66 -15.42
N LEU A 218 8.58 -7.62 -15.44
CA LEU A 218 9.36 -6.38 -15.47
C LEU A 218 9.00 -5.52 -16.70
N TYR A 219 8.89 -6.14 -17.86
CA TYR A 219 8.53 -5.48 -19.11
C TYR A 219 7.14 -4.84 -19.02
N VAL A 220 6.13 -5.62 -18.62
CA VAL A 220 4.74 -5.15 -18.44
C VAL A 220 4.68 -4.04 -17.40
N SER A 221 5.27 -4.22 -16.22
CA SER A 221 5.29 -3.21 -15.16
C SER A 221 6.00 -1.93 -15.64
N SER A 222 7.08 -2.06 -16.40
CA SER A 222 7.79 -0.90 -16.95
C SER A 222 6.93 -0.15 -17.95
N LEU A 223 6.21 -0.84 -18.84
CA LEU A 223 5.34 -0.22 -19.83
C LEU A 223 4.06 0.37 -19.23
N THR A 224 3.61 -0.11 -18.07
CA THR A 224 2.48 0.49 -17.36
C THR A 224 2.76 1.94 -16.98
N TYR A 225 4.01 2.25 -16.59
CA TYR A 225 4.41 3.55 -16.08
C TYR A 225 5.28 4.36 -17.04
N ASN A 226 5.84 3.74 -18.10
CA ASN A 226 6.78 4.37 -19.02
C ASN A 226 6.39 4.11 -20.46
N ALA A 227 6.81 5.02 -21.36
CA ALA A 227 6.72 4.79 -22.78
C ALA A 227 7.68 3.68 -23.25
N PHE A 228 7.29 2.96 -24.30
CA PHE A 228 8.13 1.94 -24.92
C PHE A 228 9.53 2.45 -25.28
N TYR A 229 9.63 3.66 -25.87
CA TYR A 229 10.93 4.24 -26.24
C TYR A 229 11.82 4.54 -25.03
N TYR A 230 11.27 4.81 -23.87
CA TYR A 230 12.04 4.93 -22.63
C TYR A 230 12.64 3.59 -22.21
N PHE A 231 11.85 2.50 -22.30
CA PHE A 231 12.35 1.15 -22.06
C PHE A 231 13.49 0.79 -23.00
N VAL A 232 13.33 1.08 -24.30
CA VAL A 232 14.37 0.86 -25.32
C VAL A 232 15.63 1.67 -25.00
N LEU A 233 15.49 2.93 -24.59
CA LEU A 233 16.60 3.77 -24.17
C LEU A 233 17.38 3.14 -23.01
N TRP A 234 16.69 2.69 -21.98
CA TRP A 234 17.31 2.00 -20.84
C TRP A 234 18.04 0.74 -21.27
N ALA A 235 17.38 -0.13 -22.02
CA ALA A 235 17.97 -1.37 -22.52
C ALA A 235 19.22 -1.11 -23.36
N ALA A 236 19.18 -0.13 -24.27
CA ALA A 236 20.31 0.24 -25.09
C ALA A 236 21.50 0.78 -24.27
N LEU A 237 21.24 1.67 -23.31
CA LEU A 237 22.30 2.25 -22.46
C LEU A 237 22.92 1.23 -21.52
N LEU A 238 22.13 0.34 -20.92
CA LEU A 238 22.64 -0.74 -20.07
C LEU A 238 23.42 -1.77 -20.89
N SER A 239 22.93 -2.13 -22.07
CA SER A 239 23.64 -3.04 -22.99
C SER A 239 24.98 -2.45 -23.41
N LEU A 240 25.02 -1.16 -23.75
CA LEU A 240 26.23 -0.44 -24.06
C LEU A 240 27.24 -0.46 -22.90
N ALA A 241 26.78 -0.13 -21.70
CA ALA A 241 27.62 -0.17 -20.50
C ALA A 241 28.19 -1.57 -20.24
N PHE A 242 27.36 -2.58 -20.35
CA PHE A 242 27.76 -3.99 -20.19
C PHE A 242 28.78 -4.41 -21.25
N LEU A 243 28.58 -4.10 -22.53
CA LEU A 243 29.51 -4.39 -23.62
C LEU A 243 30.88 -3.74 -23.40
N ILE A 244 30.89 -2.46 -22.95
CA ILE A 244 32.14 -1.75 -22.62
C ILE A 244 32.84 -2.39 -21.43
N ALA A 245 32.12 -2.75 -20.36
CA ALA A 245 32.68 -3.41 -19.21
C ALA A 245 33.29 -4.76 -19.57
N LEU A 246 32.57 -5.55 -20.35
CA LEU A 246 32.99 -6.86 -20.79
C LEU A 246 34.22 -6.80 -21.72
N ARG A 247 34.28 -5.82 -22.64
CA ARG A 247 35.46 -5.59 -23.48
C ARG A 247 36.72 -5.33 -22.66
N ARG A 248 36.61 -4.70 -21.51
CA ARG A 248 37.76 -4.48 -20.60
C ARG A 248 38.23 -5.77 -19.92
N VAL A 249 37.29 -6.69 -19.66
CA VAL A 249 37.60 -7.93 -18.96
C VAL A 249 38.05 -9.03 -19.92
N TRP A 250 37.51 -9.06 -21.15
CA TRP A 250 37.72 -10.11 -22.14
C TRP A 250 38.09 -9.61 -23.54
N PRO A 251 39.03 -10.27 -24.27
CA PRO A 251 39.38 -9.92 -25.64
C PRO A 251 38.23 -10.21 -26.64
N TRP A 252 38.34 -9.53 -27.80
CA TRP A 252 37.31 -9.38 -28.83
C TRP A 252 36.54 -10.63 -29.31
N SER A 253 37.17 -11.81 -29.28
CA SER A 253 36.55 -13.06 -29.77
C SER A 253 35.31 -13.51 -28.97
N ARG A 254 35.06 -12.90 -27.84
CA ARG A 254 33.98 -13.26 -26.90
C ARG A 254 32.84 -12.22 -26.82
N GLY A 255 32.98 -11.08 -27.47
CA GLY A 255 31.91 -10.08 -27.61
C GLY A 255 30.71 -10.59 -28.40
N LEU A 256 30.92 -11.48 -29.37
CA LEU A 256 29.87 -12.19 -30.08
C LEU A 256 29.02 -13.10 -29.19
N PHE A 257 29.64 -13.74 -28.20
CA PHE A 257 28.93 -14.58 -27.23
C PHE A 257 27.99 -13.75 -26.35
N VAL A 258 28.40 -12.55 -25.99
CA VAL A 258 27.59 -11.63 -25.16
C VAL A 258 26.49 -10.97 -25.98
N LEU A 259 26.77 -10.62 -27.23
CA LEU A 259 25.72 -10.16 -28.12
C LEU A 259 24.68 -11.27 -28.33
N ALA A 260 25.11 -12.50 -28.51
CA ALA A 260 24.21 -13.66 -28.59
C ALA A 260 23.40 -13.85 -27.30
N LEU A 261 24.01 -13.63 -26.13
CA LEU A 261 23.34 -13.70 -24.84
C LEU A 261 22.32 -12.57 -24.69
N LEU A 262 22.64 -11.35 -25.08
CA LEU A 262 21.71 -10.20 -25.08
C LEU A 262 20.56 -10.42 -26.06
N VAL A 263 20.83 -10.92 -27.26
CA VAL A 263 19.80 -11.31 -28.23
C VAL A 263 18.95 -12.44 -27.67
N ALA A 264 19.54 -13.43 -27.00
CA ALA A 264 18.80 -14.51 -26.34
C ALA A 264 17.92 -13.97 -25.20
N CYS A 265 18.40 -13.01 -24.40
CA CYS A 265 17.59 -12.34 -23.37
C CYS A 265 16.41 -11.55 -23.98
N VAL A 266 16.63 -10.84 -25.07
CA VAL A 266 15.55 -10.10 -25.77
C VAL A 266 14.56 -11.07 -26.42
N LEU A 267 15.03 -12.13 -27.08
CA LEU A 267 14.17 -13.18 -27.62
C LEU A 267 13.39 -13.89 -26.50
N PHE A 268 14.01 -14.08 -25.35
CA PHE A 268 13.41 -14.68 -24.17
C PHE A 268 12.24 -13.84 -23.61
N ILE A 269 12.37 -12.52 -23.59
CA ILE A 269 11.29 -11.59 -23.23
C ILE A 269 10.10 -11.70 -24.20
N VAL A 270 10.37 -11.97 -25.47
CA VAL A 270 9.37 -11.99 -26.55
C VAL A 270 8.67 -13.35 -26.70
N LEU A 271 9.30 -14.47 -26.32
CA LEU A 271 8.84 -15.84 -26.61
C LEU A 271 8.27 -16.59 -25.41
N ASP A 272 7.67 -15.95 -24.48
CA ASP A 272 7.34 -16.31 -23.10
C ASP A 272 6.69 -17.69 -22.81
N GLN A 273 5.90 -18.29 -23.71
CA GLN A 273 5.07 -19.45 -23.33
C GLN A 273 5.59 -20.83 -23.75
N SER A 274 6.66 -20.90 -24.52
CA SER A 274 7.19 -22.18 -25.06
C SER A 274 8.58 -22.55 -24.54
N ILE A 275 9.09 -21.89 -23.51
CA ILE A 275 10.48 -21.99 -23.10
C ILE A 275 10.67 -23.04 -21.99
N PRO A 276 11.68 -23.90 -22.09
CA PRO A 276 11.99 -24.89 -21.06
C PRO A 276 12.26 -24.22 -19.71
N THR A 277 11.78 -24.81 -18.62
CA THR A 277 11.98 -24.37 -17.22
C THR A 277 13.45 -24.22 -16.82
N SER A 278 14.37 -24.84 -17.58
CA SER A 278 15.83 -24.77 -17.40
C SER A 278 16.44 -23.42 -17.83
N LEU A 279 15.82 -22.66 -18.73
CA LEU A 279 16.42 -21.45 -19.27
C LEU A 279 16.54 -20.31 -18.23
N PRO A 280 15.55 -20.04 -17.34
CA PRO A 280 15.73 -19.12 -16.22
C PRO A 280 16.94 -19.46 -15.35
N LEU A 281 17.18 -20.75 -15.09
CA LEU A 281 18.35 -21.20 -14.35
C LEU A 281 19.67 -20.84 -15.07
N TYR A 282 19.76 -21.06 -16.39
CA TYR A 282 20.96 -20.67 -17.14
C TYR A 282 21.20 -19.18 -17.13
N ILE A 283 20.15 -18.35 -17.27
CA ILE A 283 20.28 -16.90 -17.23
C ILE A 283 20.66 -16.43 -15.82
N LEU A 284 20.11 -17.03 -14.76
CA LEU A 284 20.50 -16.77 -13.39
C LEU A 284 22.00 -17.07 -13.18
N VAL A 285 22.45 -18.25 -13.54
CA VAL A 285 23.85 -18.69 -13.40
C VAL A 285 24.78 -17.75 -14.20
N LEU A 286 24.41 -17.40 -15.43
CA LEU A 286 25.18 -16.48 -16.26
C LEU A 286 25.21 -15.06 -15.68
N SER A 287 24.10 -14.57 -15.14
CA SER A 287 24.02 -13.24 -14.50
C SER A 287 24.91 -13.17 -13.26
N VAL A 288 24.83 -14.17 -12.38
CA VAL A 288 25.65 -14.25 -11.15
C VAL A 288 27.13 -14.46 -11.50
N THR A 289 27.43 -15.40 -12.39
CA THR A 289 28.80 -15.66 -12.82
C THR A 289 29.41 -14.46 -13.55
N GLY A 290 28.64 -13.82 -14.44
CA GLY A 290 29.05 -12.62 -15.15
C GLY A 290 29.36 -11.46 -14.19
N ALA A 291 28.49 -11.20 -13.23
CA ALA A 291 28.73 -10.18 -12.21
C ALA A 291 29.96 -10.51 -11.36
N ALA A 292 30.10 -11.77 -10.90
CA ALA A 292 31.27 -12.22 -10.15
C ALA A 292 32.58 -12.08 -10.95
N VAL A 293 32.60 -12.51 -12.20
CA VAL A 293 33.75 -12.37 -13.08
C VAL A 293 34.11 -10.89 -13.34
N LEU A 294 33.10 -10.04 -13.58
CA LEU A 294 33.32 -8.60 -13.73
C LEU A 294 33.99 -7.98 -12.51
N VAL A 295 33.49 -8.33 -11.32
CA VAL A 295 33.98 -7.75 -10.05
C VAL A 295 35.31 -8.33 -9.62
N LEU A 296 35.46 -9.67 -9.66
CA LEU A 296 36.63 -10.39 -9.15
C LEU A 296 37.82 -10.37 -10.11
N SER A 297 37.61 -10.06 -11.39
CA SER A 297 38.70 -9.99 -12.39
C SER A 297 39.82 -9.00 -12.05
N GLY A 298 39.54 -8.03 -11.15
CA GLY A 298 40.47 -6.94 -10.83
C GLY A 298 40.75 -5.97 -12.01
N ARG A 299 40.09 -6.18 -13.16
CA ARG A 299 40.27 -5.37 -14.38
C ARG A 299 39.34 -4.18 -14.47
N LEU A 300 38.27 -4.18 -13.66
CA LEU A 300 37.36 -3.06 -13.51
C LEU A 300 37.78 -2.18 -12.32
N PRO A 301 37.56 -0.85 -12.39
CA PRO A 301 37.72 0.00 -11.22
C PRO A 301 36.81 -0.45 -10.07
N ASP A 302 37.28 -0.43 -8.84
CA ASP A 302 36.51 -0.82 -7.65
C ASP A 302 35.20 -0.03 -7.50
N THR A 303 35.16 1.23 -7.99
CA THR A 303 33.94 2.04 -8.01
C THR A 303 32.88 1.45 -8.92
N LEU A 304 33.25 0.93 -10.09
CA LEU A 304 32.34 0.26 -11.00
C LEU A 304 31.90 -1.10 -10.45
N GLY A 305 32.85 -1.87 -9.87
CA GLY A 305 32.58 -3.12 -9.17
C GLY A 305 31.59 -2.93 -8.02
N GLY A 306 31.73 -1.86 -7.24
CA GLY A 306 30.80 -1.51 -6.18
C GLY A 306 29.39 -1.20 -6.69
N VAL A 307 29.24 -0.50 -7.81
CA VAL A 307 27.91 -0.24 -8.39
C VAL A 307 27.27 -1.54 -8.91
N VAL A 308 28.05 -2.44 -9.50
CA VAL A 308 27.55 -3.78 -9.91
C VAL A 308 27.09 -4.56 -8.68
N ILE A 309 27.89 -4.61 -7.60
CA ILE A 309 27.53 -5.29 -6.35
C ILE A 309 26.30 -4.66 -5.69
N TRP A 310 26.08 -3.37 -5.85
CA TRP A 310 24.86 -2.72 -5.36
C TRP A 310 23.60 -3.21 -6.08
N GLY A 311 23.62 -3.27 -7.43
CA GLY A 311 22.46 -3.61 -8.23
C GLY A 311 22.19 -5.12 -8.37
N ALA A 312 23.24 -5.95 -8.35
CA ALA A 312 23.14 -7.38 -8.66
C ALA A 312 22.23 -8.17 -7.69
N PRO A 313 22.27 -7.97 -6.36
CA PRO A 313 21.39 -8.71 -5.45
C PRO A 313 19.89 -8.45 -5.75
N ALA A 314 19.51 -7.19 -5.92
CA ALA A 314 18.14 -6.84 -6.25
C ALA A 314 17.71 -7.39 -7.61
N TRP A 315 18.60 -7.34 -8.60
CA TRP A 315 18.38 -7.95 -9.91
C TRP A 315 18.11 -9.45 -9.81
N VAL A 316 18.96 -10.19 -9.07
CA VAL A 316 18.81 -11.63 -8.88
C VAL A 316 17.53 -11.97 -8.13
N VAL A 317 17.28 -11.29 -7.02
CA VAL A 317 16.12 -11.56 -6.16
C VAL A 317 14.82 -11.34 -6.92
N TYR A 318 14.64 -10.19 -7.55
CA TYR A 318 13.35 -9.85 -8.17
C TYR A 318 13.11 -10.50 -9.51
N LEU A 319 14.14 -10.86 -10.25
CA LEU A 319 13.95 -11.55 -11.53
C LEU A 319 13.85 -13.07 -11.42
N PHE A 320 14.45 -13.67 -10.36
CA PHE A 320 14.57 -15.12 -10.30
C PHE A 320 14.10 -15.78 -9.01
N LEU A 321 14.05 -15.07 -7.88
CA LEU A 321 13.81 -15.68 -6.57
C LEU A 321 12.44 -15.34 -5.96
N VAL A 322 11.73 -14.38 -6.49
CA VAL A 322 10.40 -13.94 -5.99
C VAL A 322 9.32 -14.33 -7.00
N VAL A 323 8.22 -14.91 -6.53
CA VAL A 323 7.10 -15.37 -7.38
C VAL A 323 6.44 -14.20 -8.11
N ARG A 324 6.13 -13.13 -7.39
CA ARG A 324 5.47 -11.91 -7.92
C ARG A 324 6.18 -10.69 -7.37
N PRO A 325 7.16 -10.15 -8.09
CA PRO A 325 7.97 -9.04 -7.60
C PRO A 325 7.19 -7.72 -7.45
N GLY A 326 5.98 -7.60 -8.01
CA GLY A 326 5.24 -6.35 -7.97
C GLY A 326 6.07 -5.20 -8.56
N ASN A 327 6.03 -4.03 -7.92
CA ASN A 327 6.77 -2.85 -8.35
C ASN A 327 8.14 -2.69 -7.66
N HIS A 328 8.67 -3.74 -7.01
CA HIS A 328 9.91 -3.69 -6.23
C HIS A 328 11.19 -3.54 -7.07
N TYR A 329 11.11 -3.55 -8.39
CA TYR A 329 12.24 -3.30 -9.30
C TYR A 329 12.93 -1.95 -9.08
N TYR A 330 12.25 -0.99 -8.43
CA TYR A 330 12.83 0.33 -8.14
C TYR A 330 14.16 0.25 -7.38
N VAL A 331 14.40 -0.82 -6.61
CA VAL A 331 15.59 -0.99 -5.77
C VAL A 331 16.88 -1.04 -6.57
N PHE A 332 16.88 -1.61 -7.78
CA PHE A 332 18.08 -1.64 -8.62
C PHE A 332 18.19 -0.45 -9.60
N PHE A 333 17.16 0.37 -9.77
CA PHE A 333 17.20 1.49 -10.71
C PHE A 333 18.33 2.49 -10.45
N PRO A 334 18.68 2.89 -9.20
CA PRO A 334 19.79 3.81 -8.99
C PRO A 334 21.13 3.24 -9.48
N ALA A 335 21.44 1.99 -9.17
CA ALA A 335 22.66 1.34 -9.62
C ALA A 335 22.69 1.17 -11.15
N ALA A 336 21.57 0.76 -11.74
CA ALA A 336 21.43 0.62 -13.19
C ALA A 336 21.59 1.97 -13.93
N ALA A 337 21.01 3.06 -13.38
CA ALA A 337 21.18 4.41 -13.93
C ALA A 337 22.64 4.89 -13.90
N LEU A 338 23.37 4.60 -12.81
CA LEU A 338 24.79 4.89 -12.72
C LEU A 338 25.63 4.09 -13.72
N LEU A 339 25.30 2.82 -13.94
CA LEU A 339 25.95 1.99 -14.96
C LEU A 339 25.69 2.51 -16.38
N ALA A 340 24.45 2.88 -16.69
CA ALA A 340 24.07 3.48 -17.97
C ALA A 340 24.81 4.81 -18.19
N GLY A 341 24.84 5.68 -17.19
CA GLY A 341 25.59 6.93 -17.21
C GLY A 341 27.09 6.74 -17.43
N TRP A 342 27.67 5.75 -16.74
CA TRP A 342 29.07 5.37 -16.95
C TRP A 342 29.33 4.95 -18.40
N GLY A 343 28.44 4.14 -19.01
CA GLY A 343 28.55 3.72 -20.41
C GLY A 343 28.59 4.91 -21.36
N VAL A 344 27.70 5.88 -21.17
CA VAL A 344 27.64 7.12 -21.98
C VAL A 344 28.92 7.94 -21.84
N GLU A 345 29.42 8.10 -20.60
CA GLU A 345 30.69 8.79 -20.33
C GLU A 345 31.88 8.14 -21.07
N GLN A 346 31.94 6.79 -21.08
CA GLN A 346 32.99 6.07 -21.80
C GLN A 346 32.91 6.30 -23.32
N VAL A 347 31.72 6.30 -23.91
CA VAL A 347 31.51 6.60 -25.32
C VAL A 347 31.93 8.05 -25.60
N SER A 348 31.50 9.00 -24.80
CA SER A 348 31.88 10.41 -24.96
C SER A 348 33.40 10.62 -24.89
N ASN A 349 34.07 9.92 -23.96
CA ASN A 349 35.51 9.97 -23.85
C ASN A 349 36.23 9.32 -25.05
N TRP A 350 35.72 8.17 -25.52
CA TRP A 350 36.23 7.50 -26.71
C TRP A 350 36.12 8.38 -27.96
N LEU A 351 34.92 8.99 -28.16
CA LEU A 351 34.68 9.94 -29.24
C LEU A 351 35.64 11.15 -29.18
N SER A 352 35.95 11.61 -27.95
CA SER A 352 36.85 12.73 -27.72
C SER A 352 38.27 12.46 -28.18
N VAL A 353 38.71 11.21 -28.16
CA VAL A 353 40.08 10.79 -28.57
C VAL A 353 40.15 10.52 -30.07
N HIS A 354 39.07 9.94 -30.67
CA HIS A 354 39.10 9.47 -32.07
C HIS A 354 38.53 10.47 -33.08
N THR A 355 37.99 11.61 -32.62
CA THR A 355 37.49 12.68 -33.50
C THR A 355 38.27 13.96 -33.26
N LEU A 356 38.66 14.66 -34.33
CA LEU A 356 39.43 15.91 -34.29
C LEU A 356 38.59 17.11 -34.72
N GLY A 357 38.90 18.28 -34.17
CA GLY A 357 38.34 19.58 -34.63
C GLY A 357 36.80 19.64 -34.55
N ALA A 358 36.20 20.17 -35.61
CA ALA A 358 34.74 20.34 -35.75
C ALA A 358 33.96 19.01 -35.68
N GLY A 359 34.56 17.90 -36.11
CA GLY A 359 33.94 16.57 -36.05
C GLY A 359 33.65 16.12 -34.62
N ARG A 360 34.52 16.44 -33.64
CA ARG A 360 34.35 16.14 -32.25
C ARG A 360 33.13 16.85 -31.66
N THR A 361 32.96 18.13 -31.97
CA THR A 361 31.81 18.92 -31.50
C THR A 361 30.50 18.40 -32.08
N LEU A 362 30.51 18.08 -33.37
CA LEU A 362 29.35 17.56 -34.10
C LEU A 362 28.88 16.22 -33.52
N VAL A 363 29.78 15.25 -33.30
CA VAL A 363 29.40 13.92 -32.80
C VAL A 363 28.97 13.97 -31.33
N LYS A 364 29.62 14.79 -30.50
CA LYS A 364 29.15 15.00 -29.09
C LYS A 364 27.81 15.73 -29.06
N GLY A 365 27.62 16.72 -29.95
CA GLY A 365 26.34 17.40 -30.10
C GLY A 365 25.24 16.43 -30.52
N ALA A 366 25.51 15.56 -31.50
CA ALA A 366 24.54 14.53 -31.93
C ALA A 366 24.16 13.57 -30.79
N LEU A 367 25.15 13.05 -30.02
CA LEU A 367 24.89 12.21 -28.83
C LEU A 367 24.05 12.95 -27.79
N GLY A 368 24.41 14.20 -27.48
CA GLY A 368 23.68 15.05 -26.56
C GLY A 368 22.24 15.30 -27.02
N SER A 369 22.04 15.57 -28.34
CA SER A 369 20.71 15.77 -28.91
C SER A 369 19.84 14.52 -28.86
N ILE A 370 20.39 13.34 -29.15
CA ILE A 370 19.66 12.06 -29.05
C ILE A 370 19.20 11.82 -27.60
N LEU A 371 20.09 12.02 -26.64
CA LEU A 371 19.74 11.87 -25.23
C LEU A 371 18.69 12.89 -24.79
N LEU A 372 18.86 14.17 -25.21
CA LEU A 372 17.92 15.23 -24.86
C LEU A 372 16.52 14.95 -25.44
N VAL A 373 16.43 14.54 -26.69
CA VAL A 373 15.15 14.18 -27.31
C VAL A 373 14.50 12.99 -26.59
N GLY A 374 15.27 11.93 -26.27
CA GLY A 374 14.78 10.77 -25.54
C GLY A 374 14.25 11.14 -24.15
N PHE A 375 14.97 11.98 -23.41
CA PHE A 375 14.53 12.45 -22.10
C PHE A 375 13.35 13.41 -22.18
N ALA A 376 13.34 14.34 -23.12
CA ALA A 376 12.23 15.28 -23.32
C ALA A 376 10.93 14.53 -23.70
N ALA A 377 11.02 13.56 -24.59
CA ALA A 377 9.89 12.71 -24.96
C ALA A 377 9.38 11.90 -23.76
N SER A 378 10.28 11.34 -22.96
CA SER A 378 9.93 10.60 -21.75
C SER A 378 9.31 11.50 -20.68
N ALA A 379 9.84 12.70 -20.47
CA ALA A 379 9.28 13.70 -19.57
C ALA A 379 7.89 14.15 -20.01
N TYR A 380 7.69 14.38 -21.31
CA TYR A 380 6.39 14.74 -21.87
C TYR A 380 5.38 13.60 -21.71
N TYR A 381 5.83 12.35 -21.87
CA TYR A 381 4.98 11.18 -21.58
C TYR A 381 4.54 11.16 -20.10
N GLN A 382 5.47 11.41 -19.16
CA GLN A 382 5.12 11.50 -17.74
C GLN A 382 4.17 12.66 -17.46
N TYR A 383 4.34 13.80 -18.11
CA TYR A 383 3.41 14.93 -18.03
C TYR A 383 1.99 14.51 -18.45
N LEU A 384 1.85 13.82 -19.59
CA LEU A 384 0.55 13.33 -20.06
C LEU A 384 -0.07 12.31 -19.12
N LEU A 385 0.73 11.41 -18.56
CA LEU A 385 0.24 10.30 -17.73
C LEU A 385 -0.13 10.74 -16.32
N VAL A 386 0.61 11.69 -15.75
CA VAL A 386 0.62 11.94 -14.30
C VAL A 386 0.14 13.35 -13.95
N VAL A 387 0.43 14.35 -14.80
CA VAL A 387 0.09 15.76 -14.55
C VAL A 387 -1.18 16.16 -15.28
N ARG A 388 -1.31 15.77 -16.54
CA ARG A 388 -2.49 16.02 -17.34
C ARG A 388 -3.54 14.93 -17.10
N ASN A 389 -4.16 14.98 -15.94
CA ASN A 389 -5.12 13.97 -15.47
C ASN A 389 -6.55 14.14 -16.04
N ASP A 390 -6.82 15.22 -16.79
CA ASP A 390 -8.12 15.48 -17.43
C ASP A 390 -8.52 14.42 -18.47
N LEU A 391 -7.56 13.75 -19.08
CA LEU A 391 -7.80 12.72 -20.08
C LEU A 391 -7.85 11.30 -19.54
N GLU A 392 -7.43 11.10 -18.30
CA GLU A 392 -7.42 9.78 -17.64
C GLU A 392 -6.96 8.65 -18.57
N TYR A 393 -5.80 8.83 -19.21
CA TYR A 393 -5.33 7.97 -20.30
C TYR A 393 -5.43 6.46 -20.01
N ILE A 394 -5.26 6.06 -18.77
CA ILE A 394 -5.33 4.64 -18.40
C ILE A 394 -6.76 4.12 -18.46
N LEU A 395 -7.76 4.93 -18.09
CA LEU A 395 -9.17 4.53 -18.10
C LEU A 395 -9.79 4.65 -19.48
N THR A 396 -9.34 5.63 -20.29
CA THR A 396 -9.93 5.95 -21.59
C THR A 396 -9.13 5.41 -22.79
N TYR A 397 -8.01 4.71 -22.56
CA TYR A 397 -7.28 4.03 -23.62
C TYR A 397 -8.06 2.78 -24.09
N PRO A 398 -8.21 2.52 -25.40
CA PRO A 398 -7.54 3.20 -26.55
C PRO A 398 -8.32 4.38 -27.16
N GLU A 399 -9.47 4.77 -26.63
CA GLU A 399 -10.36 5.77 -27.24
C GLU A 399 -9.69 7.15 -27.34
N ASN A 400 -8.98 7.57 -26.29
CA ASN A 400 -8.20 8.81 -26.23
C ASN A 400 -6.71 8.57 -26.49
N ARG A 401 -6.37 7.96 -27.60
CA ARG A 401 -4.98 7.63 -27.93
C ARG A 401 -4.19 8.86 -28.35
N HIS A 402 -3.23 9.26 -27.51
CA HIS A 402 -2.24 10.26 -27.91
C HIS A 402 -1.11 9.60 -28.72
N PRO A 403 -0.58 10.25 -29.81
CA PRO A 403 0.49 9.66 -30.64
C PRO A 403 1.74 9.24 -29.88
N PHE A 404 2.09 9.93 -28.78
CA PHE A 404 3.23 9.59 -27.92
C PHE A 404 2.89 8.53 -26.85
N PHE A 405 1.61 8.16 -26.70
CA PHE A 405 1.17 7.14 -25.76
C PHE A 405 1.13 5.80 -26.49
N VAL A 406 2.28 5.17 -26.62
CA VAL A 406 2.39 3.86 -27.25
C VAL A 406 2.36 2.79 -26.16
N THR A 407 1.20 2.20 -25.95
CA THR A 407 1.06 0.99 -25.13
C THR A 407 1.06 -0.24 -26.02
N ASP A 408 1.59 -1.34 -25.53
CA ASP A 408 1.49 -2.60 -26.25
C ASP A 408 0.04 -3.10 -26.19
N ALA A 409 -0.62 -3.21 -27.34
CA ALA A 409 -2.01 -3.70 -27.43
C ALA A 409 -2.21 -5.13 -26.90
N ARG A 410 -1.13 -5.89 -26.69
CA ARG A 410 -1.15 -7.23 -26.06
C ARG A 410 -1.43 -7.20 -24.57
N PHE A 411 -1.28 -6.04 -23.93
CA PHE A 411 -1.59 -5.84 -22.53
C PHE A 411 -2.73 -4.84 -22.43
N PRO A 412 -4.00 -5.29 -22.59
CA PRO A 412 -5.11 -4.41 -22.30
C PRO A 412 -4.92 -3.90 -20.88
N PHE A 413 -4.95 -2.60 -20.72
CA PHE A 413 -5.08 -2.02 -19.38
C PHE A 413 -6.36 -2.62 -18.83
N ASN A 414 -6.23 -3.61 -17.98
CA ASN A 414 -7.36 -4.05 -17.20
C ASN A 414 -7.88 -2.81 -16.49
N THR A 415 -9.18 -2.69 -16.42
CA THR A 415 -9.93 -1.65 -15.73
C THR A 415 -9.51 -1.45 -14.26
N ARG A 416 -8.50 -2.18 -13.81
CA ARG A 416 -7.91 -2.04 -12.48
C ARG A 416 -7.11 -0.75 -12.40
N ILE A 417 -7.48 0.04 -11.45
CA ILE A 417 -6.79 1.25 -11.04
C ILE A 417 -5.32 0.91 -10.77
N GLY A 418 -4.42 1.35 -11.67
CA GLY A 418 -2.97 1.16 -11.48
C GLY A 418 -2.49 1.98 -10.29
N PHE A 419 -1.56 1.41 -9.51
CA PHE A 419 -1.00 2.06 -8.34
C PHE A 419 -0.40 3.43 -8.67
N GLY A 420 -0.79 4.47 -7.89
CA GLY A 420 -0.22 5.82 -7.95
C GLY A 420 -0.61 6.67 -9.15
N PHE A 421 -1.59 6.27 -9.95
CA PHE A 421 -2.15 7.14 -10.98
C PHE A 421 -3.15 8.13 -10.38
N PRO A 422 -3.28 9.34 -10.99
CA PRO A 422 -4.25 10.32 -10.54
C PRO A 422 -5.66 9.93 -11.00
N TYR A 423 -6.38 9.21 -10.16
CA TYR A 423 -7.78 8.92 -10.40
C TYR A 423 -8.69 9.86 -9.66
N ARG A 424 -9.79 10.24 -10.30
CA ARG A 424 -10.89 10.96 -9.70
C ARG A 424 -12.09 10.05 -9.64
N LEU A 425 -12.37 9.56 -8.44
CA LEU A 425 -13.42 8.57 -8.19
C LEU A 425 -14.61 9.14 -7.40
N GLY A 426 -14.65 10.47 -7.21
CA GLY A 426 -15.69 11.15 -6.44
C GLY A 426 -15.37 11.27 -4.94
N TRP A 427 -14.32 10.61 -4.44
CA TRP A 427 -13.99 10.60 -3.01
C TRP A 427 -13.62 11.97 -2.45
N GLN A 428 -12.98 12.83 -3.23
CA GLN A 428 -12.66 14.20 -2.80
C GLN A 428 -13.93 15.02 -2.58
N MET A 429 -14.95 14.86 -3.44
CA MET A 429 -16.24 15.49 -3.26
C MET A 429 -16.97 14.95 -2.02
N VAL A 430 -16.95 13.63 -1.81
CA VAL A 430 -17.48 13.03 -0.58
C VAL A 430 -16.83 13.63 0.66
N GLY A 431 -15.49 13.72 0.67
CA GLY A 431 -14.75 14.35 1.76
C GLY A 431 -15.14 15.81 2.00
N HIS A 432 -15.45 16.54 0.92
CA HIS A 432 -15.97 17.90 1.05
C HIS A 432 -17.35 17.93 1.69
N LEU A 433 -18.27 17.07 1.25
CA LEU A 433 -19.64 17.00 1.79
C LEU A 433 -19.64 16.64 3.29
N TYR A 434 -18.80 15.71 3.72
CA TYR A 434 -18.61 15.42 5.15
C TYR A 434 -18.06 16.62 5.91
N ARG A 435 -17.07 17.32 5.34
CA ARG A 435 -16.45 18.49 5.99
C ARG A 435 -17.41 19.66 6.21
N ILE A 436 -18.31 19.91 5.27
CA ILE A 436 -19.29 21.00 5.40
C ILE A 436 -20.56 20.58 6.14
N GLY A 437 -20.63 19.31 6.58
CA GLY A 437 -21.78 18.77 7.32
C GLY A 437 -22.99 18.40 6.46
N GLU A 438 -22.85 18.41 5.12
CA GLU A 438 -23.90 17.95 4.20
C GLU A 438 -24.08 16.44 4.25
N LEU A 439 -22.99 15.68 4.50
CA LEU A 439 -23.03 14.27 4.85
C LEU A 439 -22.55 14.12 6.29
N THR A 440 -23.28 13.34 7.07
CA THR A 440 -22.97 13.02 8.47
C THR A 440 -23.26 11.56 8.76
N GLY A 441 -22.70 11.03 9.85
CA GLY A 441 -22.92 9.65 10.27
C GLY A 441 -22.06 8.65 9.52
N ASP A 442 -22.37 7.39 9.73
CA ASP A 442 -21.65 6.26 9.15
C ASP A 442 -21.93 6.09 7.66
N TRP A 443 -21.09 5.28 7.03
CA TRP A 443 -21.16 5.04 5.60
C TRP A 443 -20.86 3.57 5.26
N GLY A 444 -21.38 3.14 4.12
CA GLY A 444 -21.04 1.88 3.47
C GLY A 444 -20.99 2.07 1.97
N GLY A 445 -20.63 1.03 1.23
CA GLY A 445 -20.58 1.15 -0.22
C GLY A 445 -19.97 -0.06 -0.91
N ASN A 446 -19.92 0.01 -2.23
CA ASN A 446 -19.40 -1.05 -3.08
C ASN A 446 -17.87 -1.05 -3.23
N ASP A 447 -17.16 -0.11 -2.61
CA ASP A 447 -15.70 -0.06 -2.62
C ASP A 447 -15.15 -0.48 -1.26
N ASP A 448 -14.14 -1.33 -1.25
CA ASP A 448 -13.41 -1.69 -0.06
C ASP A 448 -12.02 -1.05 -0.09
N GLY A 449 -11.56 -0.65 1.04
CA GLY A 449 -10.22 -0.11 1.17
C GLY A 449 -10.14 1.06 2.14
N ASN A 450 -8.92 1.42 2.45
CA ASN A 450 -8.64 2.48 3.41
C ASN A 450 -8.83 3.90 2.80
N SER A 451 -8.87 4.02 1.45
CA SER A 451 -9.06 5.30 0.78
C SER A 451 -10.40 5.95 1.10
N PRO A 452 -11.54 5.23 0.98
CA PRO A 452 -12.83 5.74 1.42
C PRO A 452 -12.82 6.25 2.86
N THR A 453 -12.24 5.49 3.78
CA THR A 453 -12.15 5.86 5.20
C THR A 453 -11.43 7.19 5.43
N TRP A 454 -10.42 7.49 4.61
CA TRP A 454 -9.75 8.79 4.69
C TRP A 454 -10.69 9.94 4.34
N TYR A 455 -11.40 9.84 3.22
CA TYR A 455 -12.25 10.93 2.74
C TYR A 455 -13.53 11.10 3.56
N THR A 456 -13.99 10.08 4.25
CA THR A 456 -15.18 10.18 5.13
C THR A 456 -14.88 10.76 6.51
N LEU A 457 -13.70 11.34 6.72
CA LEU A 457 -13.29 12.03 7.95
C LEU A 457 -13.28 11.14 9.20
N GLY A 458 -13.03 9.83 9.03
CA GLY A 458 -13.05 8.86 10.12
C GLY A 458 -14.46 8.46 10.57
N ALA A 459 -15.51 8.84 9.81
CA ALA A 459 -16.84 8.30 10.03
C ALA A 459 -16.79 6.77 9.97
N ALA A 460 -17.53 6.11 10.84
CA ALA A 460 -17.54 4.67 10.93
C ALA A 460 -18.02 4.04 9.61
N ARG A 461 -17.31 3.03 9.14
CA ARG A 461 -17.79 2.20 8.04
C ARG A 461 -18.64 1.05 8.62
N THR A 462 -19.82 0.87 8.05
CA THR A 462 -20.62 -0.32 8.31
C THR A 462 -21.17 -0.88 7.00
N ASP A 463 -21.18 -2.20 6.88
CA ASP A 463 -21.73 -2.89 5.71
C ASP A 463 -23.23 -3.19 5.89
N CYS A 464 -23.80 -2.85 7.04
CA CYS A 464 -25.17 -3.11 7.39
C CYS A 464 -25.93 -1.81 7.69
N TYR A 465 -26.83 -1.44 6.81
CA TYR A 465 -27.69 -0.27 6.89
C TYR A 465 -26.98 1.05 7.30
N PRO A 466 -25.89 1.43 6.61
CA PRO A 466 -25.23 2.69 6.88
C PRO A 466 -26.17 3.88 6.64
N ARG A 467 -25.93 5.01 7.31
CA ARG A 467 -26.67 6.24 6.99
C ARG A 467 -26.46 6.69 5.55
N ASN A 468 -25.25 6.57 5.05
CA ASN A 468 -24.90 6.92 3.68
C ASN A 468 -24.34 5.73 2.92
N VAL A 469 -24.87 5.46 1.72
CA VAL A 469 -24.32 4.45 0.82
C VAL A 469 -23.63 5.16 -0.35
N LEU A 470 -22.36 4.88 -0.52
CA LEU A 470 -21.47 5.47 -1.53
C LEU A 470 -21.16 4.43 -2.60
N LEU A 471 -21.77 4.57 -3.78
CA LEU A 471 -21.59 3.66 -4.90
C LEU A 471 -20.67 4.26 -5.95
N GLY A 472 -19.42 3.82 -5.96
CA GLY A 472 -18.46 4.16 -7.00
C GLY A 472 -18.74 3.40 -8.29
N GLU A 473 -18.63 4.10 -9.43
CA GLU A 473 -18.68 3.49 -10.77
C GLU A 473 -17.45 2.59 -11.00
N ILE A 474 -16.30 3.01 -10.48
CA ILE A 474 -15.04 2.28 -10.52
C ILE A 474 -14.63 1.97 -9.09
N THR A 475 -14.39 0.71 -8.79
CA THR A 475 -14.00 0.24 -7.46
C THR A 475 -12.59 -0.34 -7.46
N HIS A 476 -11.94 -0.36 -6.29
CA HIS A 476 -10.60 -0.94 -6.13
C HIS A 476 -10.58 -2.45 -6.35
N LYS A 477 -11.70 -3.14 -6.11
CA LYS A 477 -11.88 -4.55 -6.47
C LYS A 477 -12.69 -4.69 -7.74
N GLU A 478 -12.28 -5.63 -8.58
CA GLU A 478 -13.05 -6.03 -9.76
C GLU A 478 -14.41 -6.60 -9.34
N GLY A 479 -15.50 -5.99 -9.83
CA GLY A 479 -16.87 -6.36 -9.46
C GLY A 479 -17.41 -5.68 -8.20
N GLY A 480 -16.59 -4.89 -7.49
CA GLY A 480 -16.99 -4.19 -6.27
C GLY A 480 -17.32 -5.15 -5.10
N VAL A 481 -17.82 -4.57 -4.03
CA VAL A 481 -18.41 -5.29 -2.90
C VAL A 481 -19.93 -5.23 -3.06
N LEU A 482 -20.61 -6.38 -3.01
CA LEU A 482 -22.06 -6.41 -3.05
C LEU A 482 -22.63 -5.92 -1.71
N LEU A 483 -23.62 -5.04 -1.78
CA LEU A 483 -24.35 -4.65 -0.59
C LEU A 483 -25.21 -5.83 -0.12
N PRO A 484 -25.30 -6.09 1.17
CA PRO A 484 -26.07 -7.20 1.71
C PRO A 484 -27.58 -6.92 1.74
N PHE A 485 -28.06 -5.77 1.26
CA PHE A 485 -29.44 -5.32 1.25
C PHE A 485 -29.79 -4.58 -0.03
N ASP A 486 -31.08 -4.52 -0.38
CA ASP A 486 -31.59 -3.72 -1.49
C ASP A 486 -31.79 -2.26 -1.07
N LEU A 487 -31.27 -1.32 -1.86
CA LEU A 487 -31.34 0.11 -1.55
C LEU A 487 -32.77 0.67 -1.56
N GLN A 488 -33.60 0.22 -2.50
CA GLN A 488 -34.95 0.75 -2.65
C GLN A 488 -35.90 0.17 -1.60
N GLU A 489 -35.80 -1.14 -1.37
CA GLU A 489 -36.59 -1.83 -0.34
C GLU A 489 -36.23 -1.35 1.06
N SER A 490 -34.97 -0.96 1.28
CA SER A 490 -34.49 -0.44 2.57
C SER A 490 -34.74 1.07 2.77
N GLY A 491 -35.39 1.74 1.81
CA GLY A 491 -35.78 3.15 1.96
C GLY A 491 -34.72 4.18 1.61
N TYR A 492 -33.58 3.76 1.06
CA TYR A 492 -32.54 4.68 0.61
C TYR A 492 -32.98 5.54 -0.56
N ARG A 493 -32.59 6.82 -0.52
CA ARG A 493 -32.85 7.77 -1.61
C ARG A 493 -31.56 8.32 -2.19
N LEU A 494 -31.50 8.42 -3.52
CA LEU A 494 -30.39 9.04 -4.22
C LEU A 494 -30.36 10.54 -3.92
N ARG A 495 -29.31 11.01 -3.24
CA ARG A 495 -29.11 12.41 -2.87
C ARG A 495 -28.20 13.15 -3.85
N TYR A 496 -27.03 12.55 -4.19
CA TYR A 496 -26.05 13.16 -5.08
C TYR A 496 -25.57 12.19 -6.16
N ARG A 497 -25.33 12.76 -7.36
CA ARG A 497 -24.48 12.14 -8.39
C ARG A 497 -23.23 13.00 -8.55
N ILE A 498 -22.08 12.39 -8.44
CA ILE A 498 -20.78 13.06 -8.54
C ILE A 498 -20.18 12.76 -9.91
N TRP A 499 -19.92 13.79 -10.67
CA TRP A 499 -19.41 13.73 -12.03
C TRP A 499 -17.99 14.28 -12.12
N ASP A 500 -17.14 13.68 -12.95
CA ASP A 500 -15.85 14.22 -13.39
C ASP A 500 -15.70 13.99 -14.89
N ASN A 501 -15.30 15.04 -15.64
CA ASN A 501 -15.12 14.99 -17.10
C ASN A 501 -16.31 14.35 -17.85
N ASN A 502 -17.53 14.65 -17.47
CA ASN A 502 -18.78 14.09 -18.00
C ASN A 502 -18.98 12.58 -17.75
N HIS A 503 -18.16 11.97 -16.90
CA HIS A 503 -18.35 10.60 -16.43
C HIS A 503 -18.94 10.60 -15.02
N LEU A 504 -19.99 9.80 -14.81
CA LEU A 504 -20.51 9.53 -13.47
C LEU A 504 -19.42 8.78 -12.70
N ARG A 505 -19.04 9.29 -11.52
CA ARG A 505 -18.02 8.68 -10.68
C ARG A 505 -18.58 8.00 -9.46
N MET A 506 -19.60 8.63 -8.87
CA MET A 506 -20.18 8.11 -7.64
C MET A 506 -21.63 8.54 -7.51
N GLN A 507 -22.42 7.66 -6.93
CA GLN A 507 -23.78 7.93 -6.47
C GLN A 507 -23.81 7.87 -4.95
N VAL A 508 -24.43 8.85 -4.33
CA VAL A 508 -24.58 8.95 -2.89
C VAL A 508 -26.05 8.76 -2.55
N TYR A 509 -26.34 7.70 -1.83
CA TYR A 509 -27.67 7.43 -1.28
C TYR A 509 -27.65 7.70 0.21
N THR A 510 -28.73 8.22 0.73
CA THR A 510 -28.88 8.49 2.16
C THR A 510 -30.17 7.85 2.67
N LEU A 511 -30.07 7.24 3.84
CA LEU A 511 -31.20 6.74 4.59
C LEU A 511 -31.55 7.80 5.63
N ASP A 512 -32.56 8.60 5.35
CA ASP A 512 -33.13 9.57 6.30
C ASP A 512 -34.64 9.68 6.08
N PRO A 513 -35.44 9.05 6.92
CA PRO A 513 -36.90 9.02 6.75
C PRO A 513 -37.56 10.38 7.05
N LEU A 514 -36.85 11.31 7.70
CA LEU A 514 -37.40 12.59 8.13
C LEU A 514 -37.11 13.72 7.14
N GLU A 515 -36.08 13.59 6.34
CA GLU A 515 -35.70 14.60 5.36
C GLU A 515 -36.53 14.45 4.08
N VAL A 516 -37.36 15.43 3.76
CA VAL A 516 -37.98 15.52 2.43
C VAL A 516 -36.89 15.94 1.45
N PHE A 517 -36.16 14.95 0.93
CA PHE A 517 -35.16 15.21 -0.10
C PHE A 517 -35.83 15.79 -1.35
N GLY A 518 -35.30 16.89 -1.82
CA GLY A 518 -35.56 17.37 -3.18
C GLY A 518 -35.07 16.37 -4.25
N PRO A 519 -35.20 16.70 -5.53
CA PRO A 519 -34.63 15.87 -6.59
C PRO A 519 -33.11 15.75 -6.38
N SER A 520 -32.55 14.58 -6.78
CA SER A 520 -31.10 14.33 -6.68
C SER A 520 -30.31 15.42 -7.38
N GLN A 521 -29.21 15.86 -6.75
CA GLN A 521 -28.36 16.91 -7.28
C GLN A 521 -27.15 16.32 -8.02
N ASP A 522 -26.83 16.92 -9.17
CA ASP A 522 -25.63 16.63 -9.92
C ASP A 522 -24.50 17.56 -9.44
N LEU A 523 -23.43 16.97 -8.92
CA LEU A 523 -22.23 17.68 -8.46
C LEU A 523 -21.07 17.37 -9.40
N VAL A 524 -20.27 18.38 -9.74
CA VAL A 524 -19.06 18.21 -10.54
C VAL A 524 -17.85 18.28 -9.62
N GLU A 525 -17.05 17.21 -9.60
CA GLU A 525 -15.83 17.17 -8.80
C GLU A 525 -14.80 18.16 -9.38
N PRO A 526 -14.38 19.20 -8.64
CA PRO A 526 -13.42 20.18 -9.14
C PRO A 526 -12.04 19.54 -9.34
N PRO A 527 -11.18 20.12 -10.21
CA PRO A 527 -9.87 19.59 -10.53
C PRO A 527 -8.95 19.41 -9.32
N TRP A 528 -9.19 20.15 -8.28
CA TRP A 528 -8.44 20.06 -7.04
C TRP A 528 -9.32 20.52 -5.87
N TYR A 529 -9.45 19.64 -4.89
CA TYR A 529 -10.15 19.93 -3.64
C TYR A 529 -9.15 19.85 -2.49
N PRO A 530 -8.93 20.94 -1.74
CA PRO A 530 -8.16 20.84 -0.51
C PRO A 530 -9.04 20.17 0.56
N THR A 531 -9.00 18.84 0.61
CA THR A 531 -9.53 18.13 1.78
C THR A 531 -8.64 18.44 2.96
N GLN A 532 -9.02 19.47 3.72
CA GLN A 532 -8.26 19.89 4.89
C GLN A 532 -8.75 19.12 6.11
N PHE A 533 -8.14 17.97 6.38
CA PHE A 533 -8.27 17.34 7.67
C PHE A 533 -7.32 18.02 8.65
N THR A 534 -7.88 18.68 9.66
CA THR A 534 -7.08 19.14 10.78
C THR A 534 -7.00 18.04 11.82
N VAL A 535 -5.86 17.94 12.51
CA VAL A 535 -5.68 17.03 13.64
C VAL A 535 -6.69 17.32 14.75
N GLU A 536 -7.10 18.58 14.91
CA GLU A 536 -8.12 19.01 15.85
C GLU A 536 -9.50 18.41 15.50
N HIS A 537 -9.89 18.46 14.21
CA HIS A 537 -11.13 17.85 13.76
C HIS A 537 -11.15 16.33 13.97
N LEU A 538 -10.04 15.65 13.65
CA LEU A 538 -9.94 14.20 13.90
C LEU A 538 -10.06 13.86 15.39
N ARG A 539 -9.55 14.71 16.29
CA ARG A 539 -9.73 14.52 17.73
C ARG A 539 -11.17 14.72 18.19
N SER A 540 -11.90 15.63 17.55
CA SER A 540 -13.33 15.85 17.88
C SER A 540 -14.21 14.66 17.45
N LEU A 541 -13.84 13.92 16.39
CA LEU A 541 -14.59 12.76 15.92
C LEU A 541 -14.47 11.53 16.84
N VAL A 542 -13.40 11.43 17.64
CA VAL A 542 -13.20 10.33 18.61
C VAL A 542 -14.14 10.46 19.83
N ALA A 543 -14.85 11.57 19.98
CA ALA A 543 -15.63 11.88 21.18
C ALA A 543 -17.10 11.37 21.16
N GLU A 544 -17.60 10.77 20.08
CA GLU A 544 -18.89 10.07 20.09
C GLU A 544 -18.71 8.65 20.62
N GLU A 545 -18.66 8.51 21.92
CA GLU A 545 -18.54 7.22 22.58
C GLU A 545 -19.89 6.48 22.62
N ALA A 546 -19.85 5.18 22.31
CA ALA A 546 -20.92 4.25 22.64
C ALA A 546 -21.28 4.35 24.13
N THR A 547 -22.56 4.22 24.48
CA THR A 547 -22.98 4.11 25.87
C THR A 547 -22.47 2.77 26.43
N PRO A 548 -21.47 2.78 27.33
CA PRO A 548 -20.92 1.55 27.85
C PRO A 548 -21.92 0.91 28.83
N LEU A 549 -22.04 -0.42 28.73
CA LEU A 549 -22.79 -1.19 29.74
C LEU A 549 -21.86 -1.55 30.91
N SER A 550 -22.27 -1.15 32.11
CA SER A 550 -21.57 -1.50 33.35
C SER A 550 -22.55 -1.94 34.42
N PRO A 551 -22.56 -3.23 34.79
CA PRO A 551 -21.73 -4.32 34.27
C PRO A 551 -22.09 -4.73 32.83
N THR A 552 -21.14 -5.33 32.12
CA THR A 552 -21.37 -5.92 30.78
C THR A 552 -22.34 -7.11 30.91
N VAL A 553 -23.22 -7.24 29.91
CA VAL A 553 -24.20 -8.35 29.91
C VAL A 553 -23.60 -9.53 29.16
N GLN A 554 -23.54 -10.67 29.80
CA GLN A 554 -23.00 -11.88 29.19
C GLN A 554 -24.13 -12.79 28.71
N PHE A 555 -23.88 -13.46 27.59
CA PHE A 555 -24.75 -14.43 26.96
C PHE A 555 -24.03 -15.78 26.84
N SER A 556 -24.72 -16.87 27.16
CA SER A 556 -24.17 -18.21 27.05
C SER A 556 -25.30 -19.24 26.77
N LEU A 557 -24.92 -20.34 26.14
CA LEU A 557 -25.85 -21.46 25.97
C LEU A 557 -26.03 -22.24 27.28
N SER A 558 -27.27 -22.51 27.67
CA SER A 558 -27.56 -23.43 28.76
C SER A 558 -27.16 -24.86 28.40
N ALA A 559 -26.99 -25.71 29.39
CA ALA A 559 -26.70 -27.13 29.18
C ALA A 559 -27.80 -27.83 28.35
N GLU A 560 -29.06 -27.45 28.60
CA GLU A 560 -30.20 -27.97 27.83
C GLU A 560 -30.18 -27.51 26.37
N THR A 561 -29.96 -26.22 26.13
CA THR A 561 -29.86 -25.66 24.77
C THR A 561 -28.71 -26.27 23.98
N LYS A 562 -27.54 -26.48 24.63
CA LYS A 562 -26.39 -27.18 24.02
C LYS A 562 -26.72 -28.60 23.59
N ALA A 563 -27.43 -29.34 24.43
CA ALA A 563 -27.85 -30.71 24.12
C ALA A 563 -28.79 -30.74 22.92
N GLN A 564 -29.78 -29.84 22.88
CA GLN A 564 -30.70 -29.73 21.74
C GLN A 564 -30.01 -29.34 20.45
N LEU A 565 -29.05 -28.38 20.46
CA LEU A 565 -28.27 -27.99 19.31
C LEU A 565 -27.30 -29.09 18.86
N ALA A 566 -26.74 -29.86 19.79
CA ALA A 566 -25.92 -31.01 19.51
C ALA A 566 -26.66 -32.13 18.77
N ASP A 567 -27.94 -32.34 19.12
CA ASP A 567 -28.80 -33.32 18.44
C ASP A 567 -29.13 -32.88 16.99
N VAL A 568 -29.20 -31.56 16.72
CA VAL A 568 -29.56 -31.01 15.38
C VAL A 568 -28.34 -30.91 14.48
N TYR A 569 -27.19 -30.49 14.99
CA TYR A 569 -26.02 -30.13 14.17
C TYR A 569 -24.84 -31.08 14.34
N ASP A 570 -24.20 -31.10 15.51
CA ASP A 570 -22.98 -31.88 15.77
C ASP A 570 -22.88 -32.21 17.26
N PRO A 571 -22.77 -33.50 17.64
CA PRO A 571 -22.66 -33.90 19.05
C PRO A 571 -21.56 -33.21 19.84
N ARG A 572 -20.52 -32.69 19.17
CA ARG A 572 -19.43 -31.94 19.84
C ARG A 572 -19.90 -30.62 20.45
N LEU A 573 -20.99 -30.06 19.97
CA LEU A 573 -21.56 -28.80 20.48
C LEU A 573 -22.04 -28.92 21.93
N ALA A 574 -22.36 -30.12 22.41
CA ALA A 574 -22.70 -30.34 23.82
C ALA A 574 -21.56 -29.98 24.80
N GLN A 575 -20.30 -29.93 24.30
CA GLN A 575 -19.12 -29.72 25.14
C GLN A 575 -18.48 -28.32 24.93
N VAL A 576 -18.99 -27.46 24.02
CA VAL A 576 -18.45 -26.14 23.78
C VAL A 576 -19.09 -25.09 24.68
N ASN A 577 -18.34 -24.04 24.96
CA ASN A 577 -18.81 -22.91 25.78
C ASN A 577 -18.87 -21.68 24.88
N ASP A 578 -19.95 -21.55 24.12
CA ASP A 578 -20.18 -20.33 23.33
C ASP A 578 -20.57 -19.19 24.30
N ARG A 579 -19.73 -18.14 24.33
CA ARG A 579 -19.90 -17.07 25.31
C ARG A 579 -19.58 -15.71 24.72
N LEU A 580 -20.52 -14.78 24.85
CA LEU A 580 -20.46 -13.43 24.35
C LEU A 580 -20.76 -12.41 25.41
N ALA A 581 -20.25 -11.21 25.32
CA ALA A 581 -20.63 -10.07 26.14
C ALA A 581 -21.15 -8.93 25.28
N LEU A 582 -22.24 -8.33 25.65
CA LEU A 582 -22.66 -7.03 25.18
C LEU A 582 -21.99 -5.97 26.05
N VAL A 583 -21.08 -5.20 25.44
CA VAL A 583 -20.23 -4.23 26.16
C VAL A 583 -20.72 -2.79 26.05
N GLY A 584 -21.58 -2.51 25.05
CA GLY A 584 -22.15 -1.19 24.85
C GLY A 584 -23.19 -1.16 23.75
N TYR A 585 -23.86 -0.04 23.62
CA TYR A 585 -24.83 0.20 22.55
C TYR A 585 -24.87 1.68 22.17
N GLN A 586 -25.43 1.96 21.00
CA GLN A 586 -25.72 3.30 20.52
C GLN A 586 -27.06 3.28 19.79
N ILE A 587 -27.89 4.29 20.02
CA ILE A 587 -29.22 4.41 19.42
C ILE A 587 -29.34 5.79 18.79
N ASP A 588 -29.83 5.85 17.55
CA ASP A 588 -30.19 7.13 16.92
C ASP A 588 -31.72 7.33 17.04
N GLU A 589 -32.13 8.01 18.11
CA GLU A 589 -33.52 8.28 18.38
C GLU A 589 -34.14 9.34 17.44
N THR A 590 -33.34 10.02 16.65
CA THR A 590 -33.84 11.06 15.72
C THR A 590 -34.79 10.49 14.67
N TRP A 591 -34.77 9.16 14.46
CA TRP A 591 -35.56 8.45 13.46
C TRP A 591 -36.81 7.75 14.01
N SER A 592 -37.11 7.91 15.29
CA SER A 592 -38.20 7.22 15.99
C SER A 592 -39.59 7.78 15.68
N GLN A 593 -39.94 7.87 14.37
CA GLN A 593 -41.27 8.28 13.92
C GLN A 593 -41.97 7.14 13.17
N PRO A 594 -43.31 7.04 13.25
CA PRO A 594 -44.07 6.09 12.45
C PRO A 594 -43.73 6.16 10.96
N GLY A 595 -43.50 4.98 10.32
CA GLY A 595 -43.03 4.90 8.94
C GLY A 595 -41.52 5.07 8.76
N GLY A 596 -40.79 5.30 9.85
CA GLY A 596 -39.33 5.37 9.87
C GLY A 596 -38.67 4.08 10.35
N ALA A 597 -37.51 4.22 10.96
CA ALA A 597 -36.77 3.11 11.57
C ALA A 597 -35.94 3.60 12.77
N VAL A 598 -35.61 2.72 13.68
CA VAL A 598 -34.70 3.00 14.79
C VAL A 598 -33.39 2.24 14.55
N PRO A 599 -32.29 2.94 14.21
CA PRO A 599 -30.97 2.32 14.12
C PRO A 599 -30.44 2.04 15.54
N VAL A 600 -30.06 0.80 15.78
CA VAL A 600 -29.44 0.34 17.02
C VAL A 600 -28.11 -0.31 16.70
N THR A 601 -27.00 0.22 17.21
CA THR A 601 -25.69 -0.41 17.12
C THR A 601 -25.34 -1.07 18.44
N LEU A 602 -25.04 -2.36 18.41
CA LEU A 602 -24.67 -3.17 19.55
C LEU A 602 -23.16 -3.47 19.45
N TYR A 603 -22.47 -3.39 20.59
CA TYR A 603 -21.05 -3.70 20.66
C TYR A 603 -20.85 -5.02 21.39
N TRP A 604 -20.48 -6.05 20.63
CA TRP A 604 -20.31 -7.40 21.11
C TRP A 604 -18.85 -7.75 21.30
N GLN A 605 -18.51 -8.43 22.39
CA GLN A 605 -17.19 -9.00 22.62
C GLN A 605 -17.28 -10.52 22.71
N ALA A 606 -16.48 -11.23 21.90
CA ALA A 606 -16.34 -12.67 22.03
C ALA A 606 -15.49 -12.99 23.27
N LEU A 607 -16.06 -13.65 24.24
CA LEU A 607 -15.37 -14.14 25.45
C LEU A 607 -14.79 -15.53 25.25
N GLU A 608 -15.46 -16.36 24.46
CA GLU A 608 -15.05 -17.69 24.04
C GLU A 608 -15.38 -17.89 22.54
N PRO A 609 -14.77 -18.87 21.85
CA PRO A 609 -15.10 -19.14 20.43
C PRO A 609 -16.57 -19.48 20.29
N VAL A 610 -17.21 -18.94 19.26
CA VAL A 610 -18.61 -19.21 18.90
C VAL A 610 -18.64 -20.17 17.72
N HIS A 611 -19.41 -21.24 17.80
CA HIS A 611 -19.35 -22.34 16.86
C HIS A 611 -20.51 -22.36 15.84
N LEU A 612 -21.61 -21.68 16.14
CA LEU A 612 -22.78 -21.57 15.26
C LEU A 612 -23.05 -20.12 14.84
N PRO A 613 -23.63 -19.89 13.65
CA PRO A 613 -24.04 -18.58 13.21
C PRO A 613 -25.39 -18.21 13.84
N PHE A 614 -25.32 -17.57 15.01
CA PHE A 614 -26.53 -17.07 15.67
C PHE A 614 -27.02 -15.76 15.05
N LYS A 615 -28.33 -15.52 15.13
CA LYS A 615 -28.96 -14.22 14.91
C LYS A 615 -29.04 -13.42 16.20
N ILE A 616 -28.98 -12.11 16.04
CA ILE A 616 -29.26 -11.16 17.12
C ILE A 616 -30.66 -10.60 16.86
N PHE A 617 -31.49 -10.61 17.87
CA PHE A 617 -32.78 -9.94 17.83
C PHE A 617 -32.70 -8.58 18.53
N VAL A 618 -33.38 -7.61 17.97
CA VAL A 618 -33.54 -6.26 18.50
C VAL A 618 -35.02 -5.91 18.39
N HIS A 619 -35.71 -5.90 19.52
CA HIS A 619 -37.15 -5.74 19.60
C HIS A 619 -37.53 -4.46 20.33
N LEU A 620 -38.46 -3.70 19.76
CA LEU A 620 -39.18 -2.63 20.44
C LEU A 620 -40.51 -3.21 20.92
N VAL A 621 -40.68 -3.38 22.23
CA VAL A 621 -41.83 -4.01 22.87
C VAL A 621 -42.67 -2.95 23.58
N GLY A 622 -43.87 -2.68 23.03
CA GLY A 622 -44.83 -1.75 23.60
C GLY A 622 -46.17 -2.41 23.97
N GLU A 623 -47.12 -1.63 24.50
CA GLU A 623 -48.46 -2.13 24.79
C GLU A 623 -49.23 -2.46 23.50
N GLY A 624 -49.25 -3.76 23.14
CA GLY A 624 -50.02 -4.26 21.99
C GLY A 624 -49.27 -4.26 20.67
N ALA A 625 -48.00 -3.81 20.59
CA ALA A 625 -47.19 -3.87 19.38
C ALA A 625 -45.75 -4.27 19.71
N THR A 626 -45.17 -5.12 18.87
CA THR A 626 -43.75 -5.45 18.90
C THR A 626 -43.18 -5.25 17.47
N MET A 627 -42.10 -4.43 17.36
CA MET A 627 -41.38 -4.23 16.14
C MET A 627 -40.03 -4.90 16.24
N GLN A 628 -39.55 -5.49 15.15
CA GLN A 628 -38.39 -6.37 15.16
C GLN A 628 -37.35 -5.92 14.12
N GLY A 629 -36.07 -6.04 14.52
CA GLY A 629 -34.90 -5.77 13.66
C GLY A 629 -33.90 -6.93 13.77
N ASP A 630 -34.38 -8.17 13.56
CA ASP A 630 -33.58 -9.38 13.74
C ASP A 630 -32.72 -9.64 12.51
N ASP A 631 -31.42 -9.80 12.70
CA ASP A 631 -30.52 -10.20 11.62
C ASP A 631 -29.28 -10.95 12.14
N PHE A 632 -28.53 -11.54 11.19
CA PHE A 632 -27.18 -12.01 11.47
C PHE A 632 -26.24 -10.82 11.65
N PRO A 633 -25.18 -10.95 12.47
CA PRO A 633 -24.23 -9.87 12.69
C PRO A 633 -23.71 -9.27 11.37
N ALA A 634 -23.68 -7.93 11.31
CA ALA A 634 -23.31 -7.17 10.14
C ALA A 634 -24.06 -7.62 8.87
N CYS A 635 -25.37 -7.80 8.97
CA CYS A 635 -26.22 -8.31 7.87
C CYS A 635 -25.71 -9.63 7.27
N GLY A 636 -25.16 -10.52 8.07
CA GLY A 636 -24.62 -11.82 7.67
C GLY A 636 -23.19 -11.80 7.10
N THR A 637 -22.57 -10.63 6.95
CA THR A 637 -21.20 -10.51 6.37
C THR A 637 -20.12 -10.91 7.37
N LEU A 638 -20.35 -10.75 8.67
CA LEU A 638 -19.41 -11.09 9.75
C LEU A 638 -20.04 -12.02 10.78
N GLN A 639 -20.32 -13.25 10.41
CA GLN A 639 -20.93 -14.25 11.28
C GLN A 639 -20.03 -14.58 12.49
N MET A 640 -20.68 -14.87 13.65
CA MET A 640 -20.03 -15.10 14.95
C MET A 640 -18.91 -16.16 14.95
N PRO A 641 -18.97 -17.28 14.19
CA PRO A 641 -17.86 -18.24 14.14
C PRO A 641 -16.54 -17.68 13.60
N ARG A 642 -16.54 -16.49 12.99
CA ARG A 642 -15.34 -15.80 12.52
C ARG A 642 -14.74 -14.83 13.53
N TRP A 643 -15.43 -14.58 14.65
CA TRP A 643 -14.97 -13.67 15.69
C TRP A 643 -13.84 -14.32 16.50
N LYS A 644 -12.79 -13.54 16.75
CA LYS A 644 -11.70 -13.99 17.61
C LYS A 644 -12.00 -13.60 19.06
N VAL A 645 -11.58 -14.42 19.99
CA VAL A 645 -11.73 -14.12 21.43
C VAL A 645 -11.05 -12.79 21.76
N GLY A 646 -11.80 -11.90 22.37
CA GLY A 646 -11.37 -10.55 22.72
C GLY A 646 -11.73 -9.48 21.69
N ASP A 647 -12.10 -9.85 20.44
CA ASP A 647 -12.56 -8.88 19.44
C ASP A 647 -13.86 -8.21 19.90
N VAL A 648 -13.94 -6.89 19.68
CA VAL A 648 -15.19 -6.12 19.84
C VAL A 648 -15.76 -5.83 18.46
N VAL A 649 -16.98 -6.33 18.22
CA VAL A 649 -17.69 -6.20 16.96
C VAL A 649 -18.84 -5.23 17.11
N ALA A 650 -18.85 -4.17 16.30
CA ALA A 650 -19.99 -3.28 16.16
C ALA A 650 -21.00 -3.89 15.19
N ASP A 651 -22.21 -4.13 15.66
CA ASP A 651 -23.29 -4.78 14.94
C ASP A 651 -24.50 -3.87 14.90
N ARG A 652 -24.91 -3.47 13.70
CA ARG A 652 -26.01 -2.53 13.50
C ARG A 652 -27.27 -3.23 13.05
N HIS A 653 -28.37 -2.90 13.71
CA HIS A 653 -29.71 -3.35 13.42
C HIS A 653 -30.61 -2.16 13.08
N LEU A 654 -31.58 -2.39 12.22
CA LEU A 654 -32.58 -1.40 11.85
C LEU A 654 -33.96 -1.94 12.23
N VAL A 655 -34.58 -1.34 13.25
CA VAL A 655 -35.94 -1.69 13.64
C VAL A 655 -36.91 -0.83 12.85
N HIS A 656 -37.55 -1.40 11.85
CA HIS A 656 -38.52 -0.70 11.01
C HIS A 656 -39.79 -0.40 11.79
N LEU A 657 -40.27 0.82 11.69
CA LEU A 657 -41.51 1.28 12.31
C LEU A 657 -42.62 1.33 11.26
N PRO A 658 -43.70 0.57 11.42
CA PRO A 658 -44.86 0.70 10.56
C PRO A 658 -45.40 2.13 10.54
N ALA A 659 -46.02 2.54 9.42
CA ALA A 659 -46.60 3.89 9.31
C ALA A 659 -47.76 4.11 10.30
N ASP A 660 -48.37 3.05 10.77
CA ASP A 660 -49.45 3.04 11.76
C ASP A 660 -48.96 2.63 13.16
N ALA A 661 -47.62 2.66 13.41
CA ALA A 661 -47.04 2.35 14.72
C ALA A 661 -47.63 3.29 15.79
N PRO A 662 -48.21 2.75 16.88
CA PRO A 662 -48.74 3.59 17.96
C PRO A 662 -47.64 4.46 18.56
N SER A 663 -47.93 5.75 18.79
CA SER A 663 -47.08 6.59 19.61
C SER A 663 -47.07 6.15 21.05
N GLY A 664 -45.94 6.19 21.73
CA GLY A 664 -45.81 5.75 23.12
C GLY A 664 -44.40 5.27 23.44
N ASP A 665 -44.23 4.78 24.64
CA ASP A 665 -42.97 4.27 25.14
C ASP A 665 -42.83 2.77 24.83
N TYR A 666 -41.72 2.40 24.27
CA TYR A 666 -41.36 1.04 23.89
C TYR A 666 -40.08 0.62 24.61
N ARG A 667 -40.06 -0.57 25.14
CA ARG A 667 -38.85 -1.17 25.72
C ARG A 667 -37.99 -1.75 24.61
N LEU A 668 -36.73 -1.36 24.53
CA LEU A 668 -35.75 -1.95 23.64
C LEU A 668 -35.15 -3.20 24.32
N GLU A 669 -35.41 -4.36 23.73
CA GLU A 669 -34.89 -5.65 24.21
C GLU A 669 -33.98 -6.28 23.12
N VAL A 670 -32.88 -6.88 23.59
CA VAL A 670 -31.92 -7.58 22.72
C VAL A 670 -31.62 -8.96 23.22
N GLY A 671 -31.28 -9.87 22.33
CA GLY A 671 -30.84 -11.21 22.64
C GLY A 671 -30.30 -11.96 21.43
N ILE A 672 -29.97 -13.24 21.66
CA ILE A 672 -29.29 -14.06 20.65
C ILE A 672 -30.04 -15.39 20.52
N TYR A 673 -30.25 -15.83 19.26
CA TYR A 673 -30.91 -17.10 19.00
C TYR A 673 -30.35 -17.84 17.80
N GLU A 674 -30.49 -19.15 17.74
CA GLU A 674 -30.15 -19.96 16.61
C GLU A 674 -31.28 -19.93 15.57
N ALA A 675 -30.96 -19.61 14.32
CA ALA A 675 -31.93 -19.21 13.31
C ALA A 675 -32.89 -20.31 12.86
N GLN A 676 -32.51 -21.59 12.88
CA GLN A 676 -33.35 -22.72 12.42
C GLN A 676 -34.23 -23.26 13.57
N THR A 677 -33.70 -23.32 14.75
CA THR A 677 -34.39 -23.92 15.91
C THR A 677 -35.14 -22.90 16.75
N GLY A 678 -34.76 -21.61 16.65
CA GLY A 678 -35.26 -20.54 17.53
C GLY A 678 -34.76 -20.61 18.95
N LEU A 679 -33.84 -21.52 19.25
CA LEU A 679 -33.25 -21.67 20.59
C LEU A 679 -32.40 -20.45 20.94
N ARG A 680 -32.67 -19.88 22.12
CA ARG A 680 -32.03 -18.64 22.57
C ARG A 680 -30.83 -18.92 23.50
N MET A 681 -29.85 -18.00 23.49
CA MET A 681 -28.86 -17.92 24.56
C MET A 681 -29.47 -17.30 25.80
N ASP A 682 -29.04 -17.78 26.97
CA ASP A 682 -29.40 -17.17 28.24
C ASP A 682 -28.49 -15.97 28.54
N THR A 683 -29.08 -14.91 29.09
CA THR A 683 -28.33 -13.85 29.77
C THR A 683 -27.87 -14.35 31.14
N LEU A 684 -26.68 -13.92 31.56
CA LEU A 684 -26.11 -14.29 32.84
C LEU A 684 -26.14 -13.10 33.80
N ASP A 685 -26.50 -13.37 35.06
CA ASP A 685 -26.34 -12.39 36.14
C ASP A 685 -24.86 -12.19 36.52
N VAL A 686 -24.58 -11.27 37.45
CA VAL A 686 -23.22 -10.99 37.92
C VAL A 686 -22.57 -12.20 38.67
N ALA A 687 -23.33 -13.18 39.07
CA ALA A 687 -22.85 -14.42 39.66
C ALA A 687 -22.63 -15.53 38.60
N GLY A 688 -23.00 -15.29 37.34
CA GLY A 688 -22.90 -16.23 36.24
C GLY A 688 -24.09 -17.20 36.14
N ASN A 689 -25.19 -16.95 36.79
CA ASN A 689 -26.39 -17.76 36.69
C ASN A 689 -27.32 -17.24 35.56
N PRO A 690 -28.10 -18.12 34.92
CA PRO A 690 -29.11 -17.69 33.94
C PRO A 690 -30.12 -16.71 34.55
N ALA A 691 -30.30 -15.56 33.90
CA ALA A 691 -31.19 -14.49 34.34
C ALA A 691 -32.36 -14.23 33.38
N GLY A 692 -32.37 -14.89 32.23
CA GLY A 692 -33.38 -14.73 31.18
C GLY A 692 -32.80 -15.04 29.80
N ASN A 693 -33.54 -14.76 28.74
CA ASN A 693 -33.12 -14.99 27.37
C ASN A 693 -33.19 -13.73 26.50
N SER A 694 -33.40 -12.58 27.13
CA SER A 694 -33.32 -11.24 26.53
C SER A 694 -32.75 -10.27 27.57
N HIS A 695 -32.20 -9.15 27.11
CA HIS A 695 -31.74 -8.07 27.96
C HIS A 695 -32.45 -6.77 27.55
N TYR A 696 -33.02 -6.08 28.54
CA TYR A 696 -33.57 -4.74 28.40
C TYR A 696 -32.44 -3.72 28.40
N LEU A 697 -32.41 -2.87 27.35
CA LEU A 697 -31.41 -1.80 27.19
C LEU A 697 -31.92 -0.46 27.72
N THR A 698 -33.02 0.02 27.17
CA THR A 698 -33.60 1.34 27.47
C THR A 698 -35.03 1.42 26.95
N ASP A 699 -35.74 2.51 27.29
CA ASP A 699 -37.00 2.88 26.66
C ASP A 699 -36.79 3.83 25.51
N ILE A 700 -37.58 3.69 24.43
CA ILE A 700 -37.63 4.54 23.28
C ILE A 700 -39.03 5.09 23.10
N THR A 701 -39.17 6.42 23.02
CA THR A 701 -40.44 7.09 22.80
C THR A 701 -40.70 7.30 21.32
N LEU A 702 -41.69 6.65 20.76
CA LEU A 702 -42.21 6.94 19.41
C LEU A 702 -43.16 8.14 19.45
N ARG A 703 -42.90 9.14 18.64
CA ARG A 703 -43.63 10.42 18.63
C ARG A 703 -44.60 10.53 17.45
#